data_0eebd558fb4f1f133ff18c21eec42685
#
_entry.id   0eebd558fb4f1f133ff18c21eec42685
#
_cell.length_a   1.000
_cell.length_b   1.000
_cell.length_c   1.000
_cell.angle_alpha   90.00
_cell.angle_beta   90.00
_cell.angle_gamma   90.00
#
_symmetry.space_group_name_H-M   'P 1'
#
loop_
_entity.id
_entity.type
_entity.pdbx_description
1 polymer ?
#
loop_
_entity_poly.entity_id
_entity_poly.type
_entity_poly.pdbx_seq_one_letter_code
_entity_poly.pdbx_strand_id
1 'polypeptide(L)'
;MKSPIMLLHVLLEELGSQCGVSTSRDLKTIAARVEGEGESFLTLTLPQFCKDLEKGLEQGRVTDDLWTGFRRNSQTGLPRFLGGFLRLVFNDGDGRLLDDASPEALFAVRQTCLFFSKIELPCTPKRTQAAFDRFIQTEMEVRDADRNWSADSRDRFDRVSRLLWSNLFSRVDNQIRAAGVLPKHGPGQTADRLTGNRKFNQSLWTSRLEDVFPARENVVPSDHPRYWEVLEGMSVLSPGDELPVRVTDVPKTLKTPRLIAIEPTAMQYMQQGILEVLNTEFRNDDFARDLVSSDSQLPNRRLAKQGSYDGSLATLDLSEASDRVSNQHVRHLFRNYRDLFAAVDATRSRKADVLGKTIRLAKFASMGSATTFPVEALVSCTVVFMGIERGAAVVGLPCPGPDSTLDWERWDRPRRLTRRDVYTLLGQVRVYGDDIIVPAEYAEFVTEELESFGFKVNLHKSFRNHSSRFRESCGAEYFRGVDVSVVRCRKVLPKSRADVPELESAVELRNHLFHRGLLRSADWMDERIERLIPFPFVEWAWDETAQDYISTSPVLGRHSYLPCEAGKHDRWLHRPLVKGAVVVSKSPICRLDGIGALMKFFLKRGDTPLEKDHLERSGRPQSSRVKIGWYPLR
;
A
#
# COMPACT_ATOMS: atom_id res chain seq x y z
N MET A 1 -0.32 -24.11 17.30
CA MET A 1 -1.46 -23.33 17.83
C MET A 1 -1.30 -22.88 19.30
N LYS A 2 -0.75 -23.66 20.23
CA LYS A 2 -0.68 -23.22 21.67
C LYS A 2 0.07 -21.88 21.89
N SER A 3 1.21 -21.65 21.22
CA SER A 3 2.00 -20.42 21.43
C SER A 3 1.33 -19.10 20.97
N PRO A 4 0.72 -18.99 19.78
CA PRO A 4 0.01 -17.75 19.39
C PRO A 4 -1.16 -17.41 20.32
N ILE A 5 -1.92 -18.43 20.77
CA ILE A 5 -3.03 -18.20 21.71
C ILE A 5 -2.51 -17.70 23.06
N MET A 6 -1.39 -18.24 23.53
CA MET A 6 -0.77 -17.77 24.79
C MET A 6 -0.31 -16.32 24.69
N LEU A 7 0.26 -15.90 23.53
CA LEU A 7 0.62 -14.50 23.33
C LEU A 7 -0.63 -13.60 23.33
N LEU A 8 -1.72 -14.01 22.68
CA LEU A 8 -2.97 -13.28 22.70
C LEU A 8 -3.57 -13.20 24.12
N HIS A 9 -3.40 -14.22 24.94
CA HIS A 9 -3.82 -14.20 26.34
C HIS A 9 -3.05 -13.15 27.15
N VAL A 10 -1.71 -13.14 27.05
CA VAL A 10 -0.86 -12.15 27.72
C VAL A 10 -1.25 -10.73 27.26
N LEU A 11 -1.41 -10.56 25.95
CA LEU A 11 -1.80 -9.28 25.36
C LEU A 11 -3.16 -8.79 25.89
N LEU A 12 -4.17 -9.65 25.94
CA LEU A 12 -5.50 -9.28 26.40
C LEU A 12 -5.53 -8.99 27.91
N GLU A 13 -4.78 -9.72 28.72
CA GLU A 13 -4.61 -9.43 30.15
C GLU A 13 -3.92 -8.08 30.38
N GLU A 14 -2.88 -7.78 29.60
CA GLU A 14 -2.17 -6.50 29.66
C GLU A 14 -3.09 -5.33 29.29
N LEU A 15 -3.82 -5.42 28.19
CA LEU A 15 -4.80 -4.44 27.75
C LEU A 15 -5.93 -4.26 28.79
N GLY A 16 -6.41 -5.37 29.38
CA GLY A 16 -7.39 -5.34 30.45
C GLY A 16 -6.89 -4.59 31.68
N SER A 17 -5.64 -4.82 32.07
CA SER A 17 -5.00 -4.10 33.18
C SER A 17 -4.87 -2.59 32.90
N GLN A 18 -4.49 -2.20 31.67
CA GLN A 18 -4.36 -0.81 31.26
C GLN A 18 -5.71 -0.05 31.29
N CYS A 19 -6.81 -0.72 30.94
CA CYS A 19 -8.15 -0.14 30.91
C CYS A 19 -8.97 -0.38 32.18
N GLY A 20 -8.44 -1.07 33.20
CA GLY A 20 -9.20 -1.44 34.40
C GLY A 20 -10.33 -2.44 34.13
N VAL A 21 -10.22 -3.29 33.10
CA VAL A 21 -11.25 -4.21 32.64
C VAL A 21 -10.85 -5.67 32.89
N SER A 22 -11.78 -6.46 33.46
CA SER A 22 -11.59 -7.91 33.63
C SER A 22 -11.80 -8.64 32.30
N THR A 23 -10.79 -9.41 31.87
CA THR A 23 -10.77 -10.14 30.59
C THR A 23 -10.96 -11.65 30.74
N SER A 24 -11.19 -12.16 31.95
CA SER A 24 -11.25 -13.60 32.25
C SER A 24 -12.31 -14.35 31.43
N ARG A 25 -13.48 -13.71 31.15
CA ARG A 25 -14.53 -14.30 30.31
C ARG A 25 -14.17 -14.30 28.83
N ASP A 26 -13.48 -13.25 28.39
CA ASP A 26 -13.06 -13.09 27.00
C ASP A 26 -11.99 -14.12 26.66
N LEU A 27 -11.03 -14.38 27.55
CA LEU A 27 -10.02 -15.44 27.41
C LEU A 27 -10.66 -16.84 27.26
N LYS A 28 -11.67 -17.16 28.09
CA LYS A 28 -12.42 -18.41 27.98
C LYS A 28 -13.17 -18.50 26.64
N THR A 29 -13.76 -17.39 26.19
CA THR A 29 -14.45 -17.32 24.91
C THR A 29 -13.49 -17.56 23.75
N ILE A 30 -12.32 -16.91 23.75
CA ILE A 30 -11.27 -17.10 22.72
C ILE A 30 -10.84 -18.56 22.68
N ALA A 31 -10.52 -19.17 23.84
CA ALA A 31 -10.09 -20.56 23.91
C ALA A 31 -11.13 -21.52 23.32
N ALA A 32 -12.39 -21.43 23.75
CA ALA A 32 -13.48 -22.26 23.28
C ALA A 32 -13.77 -22.06 21.76
N ARG A 33 -13.74 -20.81 21.29
CA ARG A 33 -14.01 -20.51 19.87
C ARG A 33 -12.86 -20.97 18.97
N VAL A 34 -11.62 -20.87 19.42
CA VAL A 34 -10.45 -21.40 18.68
C VAL A 34 -10.48 -22.93 18.65
N GLU A 35 -10.94 -23.59 19.70
CA GLU A 35 -11.11 -25.04 19.70
C GLU A 35 -12.15 -25.50 18.69
N GLY A 36 -13.27 -24.76 18.55
CA GLY A 36 -14.34 -25.08 17.62
C GLY A 36 -14.13 -24.61 16.17
N GLU A 37 -13.56 -23.41 15.96
CA GLU A 37 -13.43 -22.75 14.64
C GLU A 37 -12.01 -22.78 14.09
N GLY A 38 -11.02 -23.18 14.91
CA GLY A 38 -9.61 -23.17 14.54
C GLY A 38 -9.04 -21.76 14.35
N GLU A 39 -8.04 -21.64 13.48
CA GLU A 39 -7.37 -20.37 13.18
C GLU A 39 -8.29 -19.35 12.51
N SER A 40 -9.42 -19.78 11.93
CA SER A 40 -10.37 -18.89 11.29
C SER A 40 -11.05 -17.95 12.28
N PHE A 41 -11.19 -18.34 13.55
CA PHE A 41 -11.66 -17.44 14.60
C PHE A 41 -10.73 -16.22 14.74
N LEU A 42 -9.42 -16.44 14.81
CA LEU A 42 -8.43 -15.38 14.99
C LEU A 42 -8.23 -14.52 13.74
N THR A 43 -8.37 -15.11 12.55
CA THR A 43 -7.99 -14.48 11.28
C THR A 43 -9.16 -13.96 10.45
N LEU A 44 -10.38 -14.40 10.73
CA LEU A 44 -11.59 -13.99 10.00
C LEU A 44 -12.66 -13.45 10.95
N THR A 45 -13.02 -14.21 12.01
CA THR A 45 -14.12 -13.85 12.91
C THR A 45 -13.78 -12.62 13.77
N LEU A 46 -12.61 -12.59 14.40
CA LEU A 46 -12.17 -11.42 15.17
C LEU A 46 -11.99 -10.17 14.30
N PRO A 47 -11.36 -10.21 13.12
CA PRO A 47 -11.34 -9.06 12.21
C PRO A 47 -12.72 -8.59 11.77
N GLN A 48 -13.70 -9.49 11.61
CA GLN A 48 -15.08 -9.09 11.34
C GLN A 48 -15.70 -8.38 12.54
N PHE A 49 -15.45 -8.86 13.76
CA PHE A 49 -15.89 -8.19 15.00
C PHE A 49 -15.37 -6.73 15.06
N CYS A 50 -14.10 -6.52 14.66
CA CYS A 50 -13.53 -5.17 14.60
C CYS A 50 -14.20 -4.29 13.53
N LYS A 51 -14.56 -4.84 12.39
CA LYS A 51 -15.29 -4.09 11.34
C LYS A 51 -16.68 -3.66 11.82
N ASP A 52 -17.35 -4.50 12.59
CA ASP A 52 -18.63 -4.16 13.21
C ASP A 52 -18.46 -3.02 14.22
N LEU A 53 -17.36 -3.01 15.00
CA LEU A 53 -16.99 -1.89 15.86
C LEU A 53 -16.80 -0.60 15.04
N GLU A 54 -15.98 -0.63 14.00
CA GLU A 54 -15.71 0.51 13.13
C GLU A 54 -16.97 1.06 12.49
N LYS A 55 -17.89 0.18 12.07
CA LYS A 55 -19.21 0.54 11.55
C LYS A 55 -20.07 1.21 12.64
N GLY A 56 -20.05 0.70 13.86
CA GLY A 56 -20.74 1.34 15.01
C GLY A 56 -20.19 2.73 15.31
N LEU A 57 -18.86 2.93 15.23
CA LEU A 57 -18.24 4.25 15.36
C LEU A 57 -18.71 5.21 14.27
N GLU A 58 -18.73 4.75 12.99
CA GLU A 58 -19.15 5.58 11.87
C GLU A 58 -20.64 5.95 11.96
N GLN A 59 -21.49 5.06 12.46
CA GLN A 59 -22.92 5.30 12.66
C GLN A 59 -23.23 6.11 13.94
N GLY A 60 -22.24 6.26 14.85
CA GLY A 60 -22.42 6.89 16.17
C GLY A 60 -23.28 6.06 17.14
N ARG A 61 -23.61 4.82 16.78
CA ARG A 61 -24.40 3.90 17.60
C ARG A 61 -24.27 2.44 17.18
N VAL A 62 -24.62 1.55 18.09
CA VAL A 62 -24.80 0.12 17.83
C VAL A 62 -26.14 -0.13 17.14
N THR A 63 -26.13 -0.94 16.07
CA THR A 63 -27.33 -1.37 15.34
C THR A 63 -27.47 -2.89 15.38
N ASP A 64 -28.67 -3.42 15.08
CA ASP A 64 -29.00 -4.84 15.24
C ASP A 64 -28.24 -5.77 14.27
N ASP A 65 -27.70 -5.25 13.21
CA ASP A 65 -26.90 -5.98 12.23
C ASP A 65 -25.43 -6.17 12.64
N LEU A 66 -24.97 -5.48 13.70
CA LEU A 66 -23.60 -5.61 14.21
C LEU A 66 -23.46 -6.83 15.13
N TRP A 67 -22.29 -7.47 15.08
CA TRP A 67 -21.90 -8.59 15.96
C TRP A 67 -22.88 -9.76 16.02
N THR A 68 -23.58 -10.07 14.92
CA THR A 68 -24.59 -11.13 14.86
C THR A 68 -24.06 -12.53 15.24
N GLY A 69 -22.75 -12.76 15.11
CA GLY A 69 -22.07 -14.00 15.53
C GLY A 69 -21.69 -14.10 17.02
N PHE A 70 -22.10 -13.13 17.84
CA PHE A 70 -21.77 -13.06 19.27
C PHE A 70 -23.03 -12.87 20.14
N ARG A 71 -22.99 -13.39 21.37
CA ARG A 71 -24.06 -13.12 22.34
C ARG A 71 -24.08 -11.65 22.70
N ARG A 72 -25.24 -11.01 22.52
CA ARG A 72 -25.44 -9.56 22.74
C ARG A 72 -26.38 -9.29 23.91
N ASN A 73 -26.34 -8.05 24.42
CA ASN A 73 -27.36 -7.49 25.28
C ASN A 73 -28.61 -7.21 24.40
N SER A 74 -29.78 -7.66 24.82
CA SER A 74 -31.03 -7.50 24.06
C SER A 74 -31.53 -6.07 23.97
N GLN A 75 -31.13 -5.19 24.89
CA GLN A 75 -31.55 -3.79 24.93
C GLN A 75 -30.65 -2.90 24.07
N THR A 76 -29.31 -3.12 24.12
CA THR A 76 -28.32 -2.21 23.53
C THR A 76 -27.62 -2.79 22.30
N GLY A 77 -27.80 -4.09 22.03
CA GLY A 77 -27.07 -4.77 20.96
C GLY A 77 -25.57 -5.02 21.26
N LEU A 78 -25.02 -4.47 22.34
CA LEU A 78 -23.60 -4.64 22.70
C LEU A 78 -23.25 -6.10 22.97
N PRO A 79 -22.17 -6.65 22.39
CA PRO A 79 -21.75 -8.01 22.62
C PRO A 79 -21.19 -8.17 24.05
N ARG A 80 -21.37 -9.37 24.61
CA ARG A 80 -20.77 -9.73 25.91
C ARG A 80 -19.25 -9.93 25.78
N PHE A 81 -18.79 -10.40 24.63
CA PHE A 81 -17.38 -10.55 24.32
C PHE A 81 -16.75 -9.18 24.17
N LEU A 82 -15.61 -8.95 24.84
CA LEU A 82 -14.94 -7.64 24.99
C LEU A 82 -15.87 -6.53 25.52
N GLY A 83 -17.00 -6.90 26.14
CA GLY A 83 -18.02 -5.98 26.61
C GLY A 83 -17.54 -4.99 27.67
N GLY A 84 -16.52 -5.37 28.47
CA GLY A 84 -15.89 -4.44 29.42
C GLY A 84 -15.27 -3.22 28.75
N PHE A 85 -14.54 -3.44 27.65
CA PHE A 85 -13.95 -2.36 26.84
C PHE A 85 -15.01 -1.58 26.06
N LEU A 86 -15.99 -2.29 25.48
CA LEU A 86 -17.03 -1.66 24.64
C LEU A 86 -17.91 -0.68 25.41
N ARG A 87 -18.12 -0.90 26.73
CA ARG A 87 -18.84 0.04 27.61
C ARG A 87 -18.07 1.34 27.89
N LEU A 88 -16.77 1.37 27.65
CA LEU A 88 -15.95 2.57 27.68
C LEU A 88 -15.98 3.35 26.35
N VAL A 89 -16.66 2.80 25.33
CA VAL A 89 -16.81 3.39 23.99
C VAL A 89 -18.27 3.71 23.70
N PHE A 90 -19.19 2.80 24.06
CA PHE A 90 -20.63 2.95 23.83
C PHE A 90 -21.42 2.91 25.14
N ASN A 91 -22.49 3.66 25.19
CA ASN A 91 -23.40 3.69 26.33
C ASN A 91 -24.10 2.32 26.50
N ASP A 92 -24.03 1.76 27.70
CA ASP A 92 -24.63 0.44 28.02
C ASP A 92 -26.17 0.49 28.17
N GLY A 93 -26.79 1.68 28.14
CA GLY A 93 -28.24 1.86 28.19
C GLY A 93 -28.92 1.91 26.80
N ASP A 94 -28.32 2.60 25.83
CA ASP A 94 -28.92 2.87 24.51
C ASP A 94 -28.02 2.56 23.30
N GLY A 95 -26.79 2.11 23.54
CA GLY A 95 -25.82 1.76 22.50
C GLY A 95 -25.24 2.94 21.70
N ARG A 96 -25.44 4.18 22.13
CA ARG A 96 -24.86 5.35 21.49
C ARG A 96 -23.36 5.46 21.79
N LEU A 97 -22.62 6.04 20.86
CA LEU A 97 -21.22 6.40 21.07
C LEU A 97 -21.14 7.44 22.20
N LEU A 98 -20.27 7.19 23.17
CA LEU A 98 -20.06 8.12 24.30
C LEU A 98 -19.34 9.39 23.82
N ASP A 99 -19.71 10.53 24.41
CA ASP A 99 -19.03 11.79 24.13
C ASP A 99 -17.57 11.79 24.62
N ASP A 100 -17.26 11.00 25.64
CA ASP A 100 -15.93 10.78 26.24
C ASP A 100 -15.38 9.38 25.98
N ALA A 101 -15.81 8.73 24.87
CA ALA A 101 -15.35 7.38 24.49
C ALA A 101 -13.83 7.25 24.56
N SER A 102 -13.34 6.22 25.29
CA SER A 102 -11.91 6.00 25.55
C SER A 102 -11.16 5.50 24.30
N PRO A 103 -10.12 6.22 23.83
CA PRO A 103 -9.24 5.73 22.79
C PRO A 103 -8.47 4.48 23.20
N GLU A 104 -8.11 4.32 24.46
CA GLU A 104 -7.38 3.17 24.99
C GLU A 104 -8.25 1.91 24.95
N ALA A 105 -9.52 2.01 25.33
CA ALA A 105 -10.47 0.90 25.24
C ALA A 105 -10.74 0.51 23.77
N LEU A 106 -10.88 1.51 22.89
CA LEU A 106 -10.99 1.28 21.44
C LEU A 106 -9.75 0.57 20.90
N PHE A 107 -8.55 1.05 21.25
CA PHE A 107 -7.30 0.39 20.89
C PHE A 107 -7.26 -1.05 21.42
N ALA A 108 -7.65 -1.32 22.66
CA ALA A 108 -7.65 -2.65 23.26
C ALA A 108 -8.53 -3.65 22.47
N VAL A 109 -9.76 -3.24 22.10
CA VAL A 109 -10.63 -4.09 21.27
C VAL A 109 -10.00 -4.33 19.90
N ARG A 110 -9.51 -3.29 19.23
CA ARG A 110 -8.89 -3.37 17.92
C ARG A 110 -7.62 -4.21 17.94
N GLN A 111 -6.74 -3.97 18.93
CA GLN A 111 -5.49 -4.73 19.11
C GLN A 111 -5.76 -6.23 19.29
N THR A 112 -6.74 -6.58 20.10
CA THR A 112 -7.16 -7.99 20.32
C THR A 112 -7.70 -8.60 19.03
N CYS A 113 -8.59 -7.89 18.33
CA CYS A 113 -9.29 -8.43 17.16
C CYS A 113 -8.43 -8.49 15.90
N LEU A 114 -7.48 -7.56 15.74
CA LEU A 114 -6.70 -7.42 14.51
C LEU A 114 -5.28 -8.01 14.62
N PHE A 115 -4.88 -8.49 15.78
CA PHE A 115 -3.51 -8.97 16.04
C PHE A 115 -3.05 -10.02 15.03
N PHE A 116 -3.93 -10.98 14.67
CA PHE A 116 -3.65 -12.03 13.69
C PHE A 116 -4.27 -11.79 12.30
N SER A 117 -4.90 -10.64 12.07
CA SER A 117 -5.63 -10.37 10.82
C SER A 117 -4.78 -10.42 9.54
N LYS A 118 -3.48 -10.18 9.67
CA LYS A 118 -2.51 -10.17 8.54
C LYS A 118 -1.47 -11.28 8.61
N ILE A 119 -1.70 -12.32 9.41
CA ILE A 119 -0.79 -13.47 9.45
C ILE A 119 -0.78 -14.17 8.08
N GLU A 120 0.43 -14.42 7.56
CA GLU A 120 0.64 -15.10 6.29
C GLU A 120 0.36 -16.60 6.43
N LEU A 121 -0.87 -17.00 6.14
CA LEU A 121 -1.28 -18.39 6.06
C LEU A 121 -1.73 -18.71 4.63
N PRO A 122 -1.53 -19.95 4.14
CA PRO A 122 -1.94 -20.33 2.80
C PRO A 122 -3.46 -20.28 2.66
N CYS A 123 -3.94 -19.68 1.57
CA CYS A 123 -5.35 -19.73 1.21
C CYS A 123 -5.77 -21.14 0.77
N THR A 124 -7.04 -21.48 0.97
CA THR A 124 -7.58 -22.70 0.38
C THR A 124 -7.66 -22.56 -1.15
N PRO A 125 -7.53 -23.66 -1.92
CA PRO A 125 -7.66 -23.61 -3.39
C PRO A 125 -8.95 -22.94 -3.87
N LYS A 126 -10.07 -23.13 -3.14
CA LYS A 126 -11.35 -22.48 -3.44
C LYS A 126 -11.28 -20.95 -3.33
N ARG A 127 -10.60 -20.42 -2.31
CA ARG A 127 -10.42 -18.96 -2.14
C ARG A 127 -9.47 -18.38 -3.17
N THR A 128 -8.43 -19.12 -3.52
CA THR A 128 -7.51 -18.74 -4.59
C THR A 128 -8.24 -18.68 -5.93
N GLN A 129 -9.03 -19.69 -6.27
CA GLN A 129 -9.84 -19.68 -7.50
C GLN A 129 -10.81 -18.50 -7.51
N ALA A 130 -11.52 -18.25 -6.40
CA ALA A 130 -12.44 -17.11 -6.30
C ALA A 130 -11.75 -15.76 -6.51
N ALA A 131 -10.47 -15.61 -6.15
CA ALA A 131 -9.71 -14.41 -6.44
C ALA A 131 -9.46 -14.23 -7.94
N PHE A 132 -9.10 -15.31 -8.67
CA PHE A 132 -8.96 -15.27 -10.13
C PHE A 132 -10.29 -14.99 -10.84
N ASP A 133 -11.38 -15.61 -10.39
CA ASP A 133 -12.73 -15.35 -10.92
C ASP A 133 -13.12 -13.88 -10.72
N ARG A 134 -12.81 -13.31 -9.53
CA ARG A 134 -13.04 -11.89 -9.24
C ARG A 134 -12.22 -10.97 -10.14
N PHE A 135 -10.98 -11.32 -10.46
CA PHE A 135 -10.14 -10.57 -11.41
C PHE A 135 -10.80 -10.47 -12.79
N ILE A 136 -11.34 -11.59 -13.29
CA ILE A 136 -12.05 -11.65 -14.57
C ILE A 136 -13.35 -10.85 -14.51
N GLN A 137 -14.10 -10.97 -13.40
CA GLN A 137 -15.35 -10.24 -13.21
C GLN A 137 -15.10 -8.72 -13.20
N THR A 138 -14.04 -8.25 -12.53
CA THR A 138 -13.67 -6.83 -12.50
C THR A 138 -13.41 -6.29 -13.91
N GLU A 139 -12.81 -7.08 -14.81
CA GLU A 139 -12.68 -6.72 -16.23
C GLU A 139 -14.02 -6.49 -16.93
N MET A 140 -15.04 -7.28 -16.63
CA MET A 140 -16.39 -7.09 -17.19
C MET A 140 -17.03 -5.82 -16.63
N GLU A 141 -16.94 -5.61 -15.31
CA GLU A 141 -17.45 -4.41 -14.64
C GLU A 141 -16.83 -3.13 -15.20
N VAL A 142 -15.52 -3.12 -15.46
CA VAL A 142 -14.80 -1.98 -16.08
C VAL A 142 -15.29 -1.71 -17.50
N ARG A 143 -15.51 -2.75 -18.31
CA ARG A 143 -16.06 -2.59 -19.67
C ARG A 143 -17.46 -2.00 -19.67
N ASP A 144 -18.30 -2.42 -18.72
CA ASP A 144 -19.66 -1.92 -18.59
C ASP A 144 -19.66 -0.45 -18.10
N ALA A 145 -18.78 -0.10 -17.16
CA ALA A 145 -18.58 1.28 -16.74
C ALA A 145 -18.15 2.18 -17.91
N ASP A 146 -17.17 1.74 -18.72
CA ASP A 146 -16.72 2.49 -19.90
C ASP A 146 -17.85 2.74 -20.94
N ARG A 147 -18.76 1.79 -21.12
CA ARG A 147 -19.93 1.95 -22.02
C ARG A 147 -20.93 2.99 -21.51
N ASN A 148 -21.08 3.07 -20.19
CA ASN A 148 -22.02 3.98 -19.54
C ASN A 148 -21.46 5.38 -19.33
N TRP A 149 -20.20 5.61 -19.62
CA TRP A 149 -19.55 6.91 -19.44
C TRP A 149 -20.06 7.93 -20.46
N SER A 150 -20.83 8.91 -19.97
CA SER A 150 -21.49 9.93 -20.82
C SER A 150 -20.50 10.90 -21.47
N ALA A 151 -20.93 11.58 -22.54
CA ALA A 151 -20.13 12.61 -23.19
C ALA A 151 -19.85 13.78 -22.22
N ASP A 152 -20.85 14.23 -21.48
CA ASP A 152 -20.70 15.29 -20.47
C ASP A 152 -19.67 14.92 -19.39
N SER A 153 -19.74 13.69 -18.86
CA SER A 153 -18.76 13.21 -17.87
C SER A 153 -17.33 13.18 -18.44
N ARG A 154 -17.18 12.81 -19.74
CA ARG A 154 -15.86 12.85 -20.41
C ARG A 154 -15.33 14.27 -20.53
N ASP A 155 -16.17 15.21 -20.97
CA ASP A 155 -15.78 16.61 -21.11
C ASP A 155 -15.44 17.26 -19.76
N ARG A 156 -16.18 16.93 -18.71
CA ARG A 156 -15.87 17.35 -17.33
C ARG A 156 -14.53 16.76 -16.87
N PHE A 157 -14.30 15.47 -17.08
CA PHE A 157 -13.04 14.81 -16.73
C PHE A 157 -11.85 15.44 -17.47
N ASP A 158 -11.96 15.65 -18.78
CA ASP A 158 -10.93 16.31 -19.61
C ASP A 158 -10.63 17.74 -19.12
N ARG A 159 -11.65 18.47 -18.72
CA ARG A 159 -11.51 19.84 -18.22
C ARG A 159 -10.83 19.87 -16.85
N VAL A 160 -11.29 19.04 -15.91
CA VAL A 160 -10.73 18.96 -14.56
C VAL A 160 -9.30 18.41 -14.59
N SER A 161 -9.04 17.39 -15.41
CA SER A 161 -7.69 16.88 -15.64
C SER A 161 -6.72 17.97 -16.12
N ARG A 162 -7.13 18.81 -17.09
CA ARG A 162 -6.31 19.95 -17.54
C ARG A 162 -6.12 20.99 -16.45
N LEU A 163 -7.17 21.27 -15.67
CA LEU A 163 -7.09 22.20 -14.55
C LEU A 163 -6.02 21.78 -13.54
N LEU A 164 -5.96 20.50 -13.22
CA LEU A 164 -5.05 19.97 -12.20
C LEU A 164 -3.63 19.75 -12.75
N TRP A 165 -3.50 19.13 -13.92
CA TRP A 165 -2.26 18.47 -14.33
C TRP A 165 -1.57 19.12 -15.55
N SER A 166 -2.11 20.20 -16.15
CA SER A 166 -1.56 20.74 -17.40
C SER A 166 -0.06 21.07 -17.32
N ASN A 167 0.41 21.64 -16.22
CA ASN A 167 1.82 21.99 -16.04
C ASN A 167 2.70 20.73 -15.92
N LEU A 168 2.28 19.78 -15.07
CA LEU A 168 2.96 18.52 -14.87
C LEU A 168 3.09 17.73 -16.18
N PHE A 169 1.95 17.51 -16.86
CA PHE A 169 1.94 16.71 -18.08
C PHE A 169 2.68 17.37 -19.24
N SER A 170 2.68 18.70 -19.34
CA SER A 170 3.48 19.40 -20.35
C SER A 170 4.98 19.19 -20.13
N ARG A 171 5.45 19.17 -18.88
CA ARG A 171 6.86 18.89 -18.57
C ARG A 171 7.22 17.44 -18.87
N VAL A 172 6.37 16.47 -18.44
CA VAL A 172 6.58 15.04 -18.74
C VAL A 172 6.58 14.79 -20.24
N ASP A 173 5.63 15.37 -20.99
CA ASP A 173 5.54 15.25 -22.47
C ASP A 173 6.80 15.78 -23.15
N ASN A 174 7.29 16.96 -22.73
CA ASN A 174 8.52 17.55 -23.24
C ASN A 174 9.75 16.69 -22.87
N GLN A 175 9.82 16.16 -21.66
CA GLN A 175 10.90 15.28 -21.22
C GLN A 175 10.98 14.01 -22.07
N ILE A 176 9.84 13.36 -22.32
CA ILE A 176 9.75 12.17 -23.18
C ILE A 176 10.19 12.52 -24.62
N ARG A 177 9.73 13.65 -25.18
CA ARG A 177 10.10 14.14 -26.53
C ARG A 177 11.59 14.37 -26.67
N ALA A 178 12.24 14.88 -25.65
CA ALA A 178 13.68 15.13 -25.64
C ALA A 178 14.55 13.88 -25.48
N ALA A 179 13.97 12.67 -25.61
CA ALA A 179 14.61 11.37 -25.36
C ALA A 179 15.13 11.19 -23.93
N GLY A 180 14.46 11.86 -22.97
CA GLY A 180 14.81 11.81 -21.57
C GLY A 180 14.33 10.57 -20.81
N VAL A 181 13.86 9.52 -21.48
CA VAL A 181 13.43 8.27 -20.85
C VAL A 181 14.60 7.31 -20.74
N LEU A 182 15.05 7.05 -19.51
CA LEU A 182 16.11 6.08 -19.22
C LEU A 182 15.48 4.78 -18.70
N PRO A 183 15.35 3.74 -19.53
CA PRO A 183 14.72 2.50 -19.12
C PRO A 183 15.60 1.71 -18.16
N LYS A 184 14.96 0.90 -17.29
CA LYS A 184 15.67 0.05 -16.32
C LYS A 184 14.91 -1.21 -15.98
N HIS A 185 15.63 -2.24 -15.52
CA HIS A 185 15.02 -3.49 -15.06
C HIS A 185 14.81 -3.48 -13.54
N GLY A 186 13.62 -3.89 -13.10
CA GLY A 186 13.35 -4.21 -11.70
C GLY A 186 14.02 -5.54 -11.26
N PRO A 187 14.02 -5.87 -9.96
CA PRO A 187 14.69 -7.08 -9.43
C PRO A 187 13.92 -8.37 -9.69
N GLY A 188 12.61 -8.32 -9.97
CA GLY A 188 11.73 -9.48 -10.10
C GLY A 188 11.88 -10.25 -11.43
N GLN A 189 11.25 -11.44 -11.47
CA GLN A 189 11.07 -12.21 -12.70
C GLN A 189 9.99 -11.56 -13.57
N THR A 190 10.15 -11.60 -14.90
CA THR A 190 9.20 -11.09 -15.88
C THR A 190 8.24 -12.19 -16.38
N ALA A 191 7.20 -11.84 -17.16
CA ALA A 191 6.21 -12.79 -17.66
C ALA A 191 6.84 -13.87 -18.53
N ASP A 192 7.81 -13.52 -19.34
CA ASP A 192 8.67 -14.38 -20.17
C ASP A 192 9.75 -15.13 -19.34
N ARG A 193 9.62 -15.14 -18.02
CA ARG A 193 10.45 -15.89 -17.06
C ARG A 193 11.93 -15.53 -17.05
N LEU A 194 12.29 -14.34 -17.53
CA LEU A 194 13.66 -13.85 -17.44
C LEU A 194 13.97 -13.30 -16.04
N THR A 195 15.20 -13.54 -15.60
CA THR A 195 15.71 -13.09 -14.30
C THR A 195 17.14 -12.60 -14.42
N GLY A 196 17.55 -11.69 -13.56
CA GLY A 196 18.92 -11.22 -13.48
C GLY A 196 19.45 -10.65 -14.78
N ASN A 197 20.70 -10.95 -15.12
CA ASN A 197 21.35 -10.44 -16.32
C ASN A 197 20.68 -10.89 -17.63
N ARG A 198 19.94 -12.01 -17.62
CA ARG A 198 19.21 -12.46 -18.82
C ARG A 198 18.15 -11.47 -19.29
N LYS A 199 17.63 -10.60 -18.42
CA LYS A 199 16.68 -9.54 -18.80
C LYS A 199 17.30 -8.48 -19.70
N PHE A 200 18.61 -8.28 -19.63
CA PHE A 200 19.33 -7.33 -20.47
C PHE A 200 19.56 -7.86 -21.90
N ASN A 201 19.44 -9.15 -22.12
CA ASN A 201 19.44 -9.76 -23.47
C ASN A 201 18.00 -9.85 -23.98
N GLN A 202 17.43 -8.70 -24.39
CA GLN A 202 16.07 -8.62 -24.90
C GLN A 202 16.01 -9.07 -26.35
N SER A 203 15.44 -10.24 -26.60
CA SER A 203 15.22 -10.79 -27.94
C SER A 203 13.84 -10.46 -28.52
N LEU A 204 12.93 -9.93 -27.70
CA LEU A 204 11.56 -9.60 -28.08
C LEU A 204 11.30 -8.11 -27.84
N TRP A 205 10.80 -7.44 -28.85
CA TRP A 205 10.29 -6.07 -28.79
C TRP A 205 8.88 -6.03 -29.36
N THR A 206 8.12 -4.96 -29.22
CA THR A 206 6.80 -4.85 -29.84
C THR A 206 6.79 -3.72 -30.85
N SER A 207 5.99 -3.83 -31.91
CA SER A 207 5.89 -2.76 -32.93
C SER A 207 5.45 -1.43 -32.32
N ARG A 208 4.56 -1.46 -31.30
CA ARG A 208 4.15 -0.24 -30.57
C ARG A 208 5.28 0.41 -29.79
N LEU A 209 6.17 -0.40 -29.21
CA LEU A 209 7.39 0.14 -28.58
C LEU A 209 8.35 0.66 -29.63
N GLU A 210 8.52 -0.03 -30.76
CA GLU A 210 9.40 0.40 -31.85
C GLU A 210 9.00 1.76 -32.43
N ASP A 211 7.68 2.03 -32.53
CA ASP A 211 7.15 3.31 -33.02
C ASP A 211 7.48 4.50 -32.10
N VAL A 212 7.63 4.28 -30.79
CA VAL A 212 7.83 5.33 -29.77
C VAL A 212 9.23 5.28 -29.16
N PHE A 213 9.73 4.09 -28.96
CA PHE A 213 11.03 3.79 -28.32
C PHE A 213 11.77 2.79 -29.18
N PRO A 214 12.45 3.22 -30.25
CA PRO A 214 13.17 2.32 -31.14
C PRO A 214 14.19 1.46 -30.35
N ALA A 215 14.19 0.15 -30.62
CA ALA A 215 15.07 -0.79 -29.94
C ALA A 215 16.57 -0.40 -30.07
N ARG A 216 16.94 0.13 -31.23
CA ARG A 216 18.31 0.62 -31.52
C ARG A 216 18.78 1.73 -30.57
N GLU A 217 17.84 2.49 -29.97
CA GLU A 217 18.15 3.62 -29.07
C GLU A 217 17.99 3.24 -27.60
N ASN A 218 17.11 2.28 -27.30
CA ASN A 218 16.69 1.98 -25.94
C ASN A 218 17.20 0.64 -25.40
N VAL A 219 17.55 -0.31 -26.27
CA VAL A 219 17.92 -1.67 -25.85
C VAL A 219 19.40 -1.95 -26.06
N VAL A 220 19.98 -1.50 -27.17
CA VAL A 220 21.36 -1.80 -27.54
C VAL A 220 22.21 -0.53 -27.47
N PRO A 221 23.18 -0.45 -26.54
CA PRO A 221 24.11 0.68 -26.51
C PRO A 221 24.92 0.78 -27.81
N SER A 222 25.11 2.01 -28.31
CA SER A 222 25.79 2.26 -29.60
C SER A 222 27.26 1.81 -29.63
N ASP A 223 27.90 1.70 -28.48
CA ASP A 223 29.28 1.24 -28.30
C ASP A 223 29.38 -0.28 -28.04
N HIS A 224 28.28 -1.02 -28.14
CA HIS A 224 28.27 -2.47 -27.96
C HIS A 224 28.98 -3.14 -29.15
N PRO A 225 30.00 -4.02 -28.92
CA PRO A 225 30.81 -4.61 -30.01
C PRO A 225 30.00 -5.42 -31.02
N ARG A 226 28.86 -5.94 -30.61
CA ARG A 226 27.98 -6.77 -31.47
C ARG A 226 26.62 -6.07 -31.67
N TYR A 227 26.63 -4.77 -31.84
CA TYR A 227 25.42 -3.94 -31.94
C TYR A 227 24.45 -4.44 -33.01
N TRP A 228 24.93 -4.64 -34.23
CA TRP A 228 24.10 -5.08 -35.35
C TRP A 228 23.58 -6.51 -35.19
N GLU A 229 24.42 -7.45 -34.73
CA GLU A 229 24.00 -8.83 -34.48
C GLU A 229 22.87 -8.92 -33.43
N VAL A 230 22.93 -8.10 -32.36
CA VAL A 230 21.90 -8.07 -31.34
C VAL A 230 20.60 -7.52 -31.90
N LEU A 231 20.64 -6.45 -32.70
CA LEU A 231 19.46 -5.87 -33.33
C LEU A 231 18.84 -6.82 -34.38
N GLU A 232 19.63 -7.45 -35.22
CA GLU A 232 19.16 -8.42 -36.22
C GLU A 232 18.56 -9.67 -35.56
N GLY A 233 19.04 -10.05 -34.41
CA GLY A 233 18.51 -11.16 -33.60
C GLY A 233 17.21 -10.85 -32.84
N MET A 234 16.75 -9.61 -32.85
CA MET A 234 15.51 -9.21 -32.17
C MET A 234 14.29 -9.46 -33.04
N SER A 235 13.24 -10.01 -32.44
CA SER A 235 11.93 -10.17 -33.06
C SER A 235 10.98 -9.06 -32.64
N VAL A 236 10.43 -8.32 -33.61
CA VAL A 236 9.43 -7.28 -33.38
C VAL A 236 8.04 -7.91 -33.52
N LEU A 237 7.35 -8.01 -32.37
CA LEU A 237 6.03 -8.62 -32.30
C LEU A 237 4.93 -7.67 -32.78
N SER A 238 4.02 -8.15 -33.60
CA SER A 238 2.81 -7.44 -33.97
C SER A 238 1.87 -7.28 -32.76
N PRO A 239 0.90 -6.32 -32.75
CA PRO A 239 -0.03 -6.16 -31.64
C PRO A 239 -0.86 -7.41 -31.32
N GLY A 240 -1.02 -8.32 -32.32
CA GLY A 240 -1.69 -9.62 -32.15
C GLY A 240 -0.84 -10.64 -31.37
N ASP A 241 0.48 -10.56 -31.51
CA ASP A 241 1.44 -11.53 -30.99
C ASP A 241 2.10 -11.08 -29.67
N GLU A 242 1.79 -9.87 -29.19
CA GLU A 242 2.30 -9.36 -27.91
C GLU A 242 2.05 -10.34 -26.76
N LEU A 243 3.07 -10.53 -25.94
CA LEU A 243 2.97 -11.40 -24.76
C LEU A 243 1.97 -10.85 -23.75
N PRO A 244 1.13 -11.72 -23.15
CA PRO A 244 0.25 -11.33 -22.06
C PRO A 244 1.02 -11.08 -20.75
N VAL A 245 0.50 -10.24 -19.86
CA VAL A 245 0.90 -10.27 -18.46
C VAL A 245 0.54 -11.62 -17.86
N ARG A 246 1.38 -12.16 -16.99
CA ARG A 246 1.12 -13.41 -16.29
C ARG A 246 0.53 -13.11 -14.92
N VAL A 247 -0.75 -13.46 -14.72
CA VAL A 247 -1.41 -13.27 -13.43
C VAL A 247 -1.05 -14.42 -12.50
N THR A 248 -0.58 -14.06 -11.31
CA THR A 248 -0.20 -15.02 -10.25
C THR A 248 -0.69 -14.53 -8.90
N ASP A 249 -0.92 -15.48 -8.00
CA ASP A 249 -1.26 -15.19 -6.61
C ASP A 249 0.00 -15.10 -5.74
N VAL A 250 -0.07 -14.21 -4.75
CA VAL A 250 0.91 -14.12 -3.67
C VAL A 250 0.19 -14.13 -2.32
N PRO A 251 0.76 -14.76 -1.29
CA PRO A 251 0.15 -14.78 0.03
C PRO A 251 -0.11 -13.35 0.55
N LYS A 252 -1.30 -13.11 1.11
CA LYS A 252 -1.65 -11.85 1.78
C LYS A 252 -2.34 -12.11 3.12
N THR A 253 -3.43 -12.84 3.11
CA THR A 253 -4.23 -13.22 4.28
C THR A 253 -4.89 -14.56 4.04
N LEU A 254 -5.36 -15.23 5.10
CA LEU A 254 -6.14 -16.46 4.95
C LEU A 254 -7.45 -16.25 4.14
N LYS A 255 -7.99 -15.03 4.12
CA LYS A 255 -9.24 -14.71 3.43
C LYS A 255 -9.09 -14.72 1.92
N THR A 256 -8.05 -14.08 1.39
CA THR A 256 -7.81 -13.96 -0.05
C THR A 256 -6.34 -13.70 -0.31
N PRO A 257 -5.75 -14.29 -1.36
CA PRO A 257 -4.43 -13.93 -1.84
C PRO A 257 -4.48 -12.55 -2.52
N ARG A 258 -3.31 -11.98 -2.78
CA ARG A 258 -3.17 -10.83 -3.67
C ARG A 258 -2.83 -11.35 -5.06
N LEU A 259 -3.51 -10.85 -6.09
CA LEU A 259 -3.14 -11.14 -7.48
C LEU A 259 -2.15 -10.09 -7.98
N ILE A 260 -1.12 -10.54 -8.67
CA ILE A 260 -0.11 -9.70 -9.31
C ILE A 260 -0.05 -10.09 -10.79
N ALA A 261 -0.12 -9.10 -11.66
CA ALA A 261 0.09 -9.26 -13.09
C ALA A 261 1.55 -8.94 -13.42
N ILE A 262 2.32 -9.96 -13.68
CA ILE A 262 3.75 -9.84 -14.02
C ILE A 262 3.86 -9.41 -15.47
N GLU A 263 4.55 -8.31 -15.73
CA GLU A 263 4.72 -7.73 -17.05
C GLU A 263 5.77 -8.48 -17.89
N PRO A 264 5.64 -8.49 -19.23
CA PRO A 264 6.72 -8.89 -20.16
C PRO A 264 7.95 -7.99 -20.00
N THR A 265 9.13 -8.52 -20.28
CA THR A 265 10.42 -7.85 -20.05
C THR A 265 10.49 -6.48 -20.74
N ALA A 266 10.16 -6.39 -22.02
CA ALA A 266 10.22 -5.14 -22.78
C ALA A 266 9.26 -4.07 -22.22
N MET A 267 8.02 -4.47 -21.86
CA MET A 267 7.03 -3.57 -21.31
C MET A 267 7.48 -3.02 -19.94
N GLN A 268 7.87 -3.92 -19.03
CA GLN A 268 8.35 -3.52 -17.69
C GLN A 268 9.59 -2.62 -17.76
N TYR A 269 10.49 -2.88 -18.72
CA TYR A 269 11.71 -2.13 -18.91
C TYR A 269 11.44 -0.66 -19.24
N MET A 270 10.55 -0.40 -20.22
CA MET A 270 10.18 0.97 -20.59
C MET A 270 9.26 1.64 -19.57
N GLN A 271 8.33 0.89 -18.95
CA GLN A 271 7.47 1.40 -17.87
C GLN A 271 8.29 1.98 -16.71
N GLN A 272 9.40 1.36 -16.34
CA GLN A 272 10.30 1.86 -15.28
C GLN A 272 10.94 3.19 -15.65
N GLY A 273 11.28 3.40 -16.92
CA GLY A 273 11.79 4.68 -17.39
C GLY A 273 10.73 5.79 -17.33
N ILE A 274 9.51 5.49 -17.79
CA ILE A 274 8.37 6.44 -17.71
C ILE A 274 8.05 6.78 -16.25
N LEU A 275 8.06 5.78 -15.36
CA LEU A 275 7.86 5.99 -13.92
C LEU A 275 8.90 6.96 -13.34
N GLU A 276 10.17 6.85 -13.74
CA GLU A 276 11.23 7.74 -13.25
C GLU A 276 10.98 9.18 -13.69
N VAL A 277 10.60 9.39 -14.96
CA VAL A 277 10.24 10.73 -15.49
C VAL A 277 9.06 11.29 -14.71
N LEU A 278 7.98 10.52 -14.52
CA LEU A 278 6.82 10.94 -13.74
C LEU A 278 7.20 11.31 -12.31
N ASN A 279 7.95 10.47 -11.61
CA ASN A 279 8.36 10.72 -10.23
C ASN A 279 9.25 11.97 -10.11
N THR A 280 10.14 12.20 -11.08
CA THR A 280 11.00 13.38 -11.11
C THR A 280 10.17 14.65 -11.27
N GLU A 281 9.24 14.66 -12.20
CA GLU A 281 8.38 15.82 -12.45
C GLU A 281 7.36 16.06 -11.31
N PHE A 282 6.89 14.99 -10.64
CA PHE A 282 6.09 15.13 -9.42
C PHE A 282 6.86 15.83 -8.29
N ARG A 283 8.14 15.44 -8.07
CA ARG A 283 8.97 16.09 -7.04
C ARG A 283 9.20 17.58 -7.32
N ASN A 284 9.25 17.95 -8.61
CA ASN A 284 9.49 19.30 -9.08
C ASN A 284 8.19 20.14 -9.20
N ASP A 285 7.04 19.60 -8.85
CA ASP A 285 5.74 20.28 -8.91
C ASP A 285 5.09 20.29 -7.52
N ASP A 286 5.26 21.38 -6.78
CA ASP A 286 4.71 21.53 -5.43
C ASP A 286 3.18 21.35 -5.42
N PHE A 287 2.48 21.89 -6.42
CA PHE A 287 1.05 21.75 -6.53
C PHE A 287 0.59 20.30 -6.72
N ALA A 288 1.23 19.57 -7.65
CA ALA A 288 0.90 18.17 -7.91
C ALA A 288 1.27 17.30 -6.69
N ARG A 289 2.43 17.58 -6.06
CA ARG A 289 2.92 16.86 -4.88
C ARG A 289 2.02 17.05 -3.65
N ASP A 290 1.37 18.20 -3.51
CA ASP A 290 0.41 18.44 -2.42
C ASP A 290 -0.90 17.67 -2.61
N LEU A 291 -1.31 17.40 -3.84
CA LEU A 291 -2.52 16.64 -4.14
C LEU A 291 -2.28 15.13 -4.20
N VAL A 292 -1.16 14.71 -4.81
CA VAL A 292 -0.80 13.30 -5.02
C VAL A 292 0.63 13.07 -4.59
N SER A 293 0.89 12.04 -3.79
CA SER A 293 2.23 11.64 -3.42
C SER A 293 2.50 10.18 -3.82
N SER A 294 3.71 9.91 -4.28
CA SER A 294 4.21 8.56 -4.53
C SER A 294 5.29 8.12 -3.52
N ASP A 295 5.88 9.05 -2.81
CA ASP A 295 7.12 8.84 -2.02
C ASP A 295 6.87 8.86 -0.52
N SER A 296 5.79 9.50 -0.02
CA SER A 296 5.56 9.60 1.43
C SER A 296 4.09 9.46 1.79
N GLN A 297 3.82 8.58 2.75
CA GLN A 297 2.51 8.37 3.36
C GLN A 297 2.22 9.36 4.50
N LEU A 298 3.26 10.06 4.97
CA LEU A 298 3.16 10.93 6.15
C LEU A 298 2.10 12.04 6.02
N PRO A 299 1.98 12.74 4.90
CA PRO A 299 0.94 13.77 4.77
C PRO A 299 -0.47 13.21 4.92
N ASN A 300 -0.79 12.06 4.29
CA ASN A 300 -2.09 11.41 4.46
C ASN A 300 -2.35 11.02 5.92
N ARG A 301 -1.35 10.45 6.62
CA ARG A 301 -1.47 10.12 8.05
C ARG A 301 -1.75 11.35 8.92
N ARG A 302 -1.08 12.49 8.65
CA ARG A 302 -1.31 13.75 9.35
C ARG A 302 -2.73 14.28 9.15
N LEU A 303 -3.23 14.27 7.93
CA LEU A 303 -4.59 14.69 7.61
C LEU A 303 -5.65 13.75 8.22
N ALA A 304 -5.41 12.43 8.22
CA ALA A 304 -6.28 11.47 8.90
C ALA A 304 -6.31 11.73 10.42
N LYS A 305 -5.16 12.06 11.04
CA LYS A 305 -5.10 12.47 12.45
C LYS A 305 -5.91 13.73 12.70
N GLN A 306 -5.76 14.77 11.88
CA GLN A 306 -6.53 16.01 11.97
C GLN A 306 -8.02 15.72 11.82
N GLY A 307 -8.46 15.03 10.76
CA GLY A 307 -9.87 14.70 10.54
C GLY A 307 -10.47 13.85 11.66
N SER A 308 -9.66 13.03 12.37
CA SER A 308 -10.12 12.32 13.55
C SER A 308 -10.28 13.24 14.76
N TYR A 309 -9.48 14.32 14.86
CA TYR A 309 -9.53 15.27 15.96
C TYR A 309 -10.74 16.22 15.84
N ASP A 310 -10.93 16.85 14.69
CA ASP A 310 -11.93 17.91 14.49
C ASP A 310 -13.15 17.47 13.65
N GLY A 311 -13.07 16.33 12.95
CA GLY A 311 -14.11 15.83 12.05
C GLY A 311 -14.13 16.52 10.69
N SER A 312 -13.22 17.47 10.41
CA SER A 312 -13.22 18.30 9.19
C SER A 312 -12.93 17.49 7.92
N LEU A 313 -12.16 16.41 8.03
CA LEU A 313 -11.73 15.59 6.91
C LEU A 313 -12.31 14.18 6.99
N ALA A 314 -12.72 13.66 5.85
CA ALA A 314 -13.12 12.27 5.62
C ALA A 314 -11.98 11.47 4.99
N THR A 315 -11.95 10.17 5.26
CA THR A 315 -11.03 9.21 4.62
C THR A 315 -11.83 8.18 3.84
N LEU A 316 -11.46 7.97 2.57
CA LEU A 316 -12.11 7.02 1.67
C LEU A 316 -11.08 6.00 1.19
N ASP A 317 -11.47 4.72 1.12
CA ASP A 317 -10.65 3.60 0.60
C ASP A 317 -11.35 3.01 -0.61
N LEU A 318 -10.61 2.66 -1.65
CA LEU A 318 -11.15 2.06 -2.84
C LEU A 318 -10.91 0.55 -2.87
N SER A 319 -11.92 -0.20 -3.27
CA SER A 319 -11.80 -1.64 -3.49
C SER A 319 -11.29 -1.91 -4.91
N GLU A 320 -10.22 -2.71 -5.04
CA GLU A 320 -9.67 -3.12 -6.34
C GLU A 320 -9.28 -1.90 -7.21
N ALA A 321 -8.80 -0.81 -6.59
CA ALA A 321 -8.64 0.50 -7.22
C ALA A 321 -7.81 0.44 -8.50
N SER A 322 -6.61 -0.15 -8.47
CA SER A 322 -5.76 -0.32 -9.65
C SER A 322 -6.42 -1.12 -10.78
N ASP A 323 -7.23 -2.13 -10.42
CA ASP A 323 -7.93 -2.96 -11.39
C ASP A 323 -9.19 -2.29 -11.99
N ARG A 324 -9.60 -1.12 -11.43
CA ARG A 324 -10.75 -0.34 -11.89
C ARG A 324 -10.39 0.90 -12.69
N VAL A 325 -9.12 1.26 -12.77
CA VAL A 325 -8.66 2.28 -13.70
C VAL A 325 -8.77 1.75 -15.13
N SER A 326 -9.74 2.25 -15.89
CA SER A 326 -9.94 1.82 -17.27
C SER A 326 -8.91 2.44 -18.21
N ASN A 327 -8.69 1.80 -19.36
CA ASN A 327 -7.87 2.38 -20.42
C ASN A 327 -8.51 3.66 -21.01
N GLN A 328 -9.85 3.81 -20.91
CA GLN A 328 -10.52 5.02 -21.36
C GLN A 328 -10.22 6.21 -20.41
N HIS A 329 -10.19 5.97 -19.08
CA HIS A 329 -9.76 7.02 -18.14
C HIS A 329 -8.37 7.56 -18.52
N VAL A 330 -7.42 6.67 -18.80
CA VAL A 330 -6.04 7.05 -19.12
C VAL A 330 -5.93 7.73 -20.49
N ARG A 331 -6.71 7.29 -21.46
CA ARG A 331 -6.80 7.95 -22.76
C ARG A 331 -7.30 9.39 -22.66
N HIS A 332 -8.32 9.64 -21.83
CA HIS A 332 -8.82 10.97 -21.57
C HIS A 332 -7.83 11.79 -20.74
N LEU A 333 -7.19 11.19 -19.73
CA LEU A 333 -6.21 11.86 -18.89
C LEU A 333 -5.05 12.49 -19.71
N PHE A 334 -4.52 11.74 -20.68
CA PHE A 334 -3.31 12.13 -21.44
C PHE A 334 -3.59 12.59 -22.87
N ARG A 335 -4.85 12.67 -23.33
CA ARG A 335 -5.19 12.93 -24.75
C ARG A 335 -4.56 14.19 -25.37
N ASN A 336 -4.26 15.18 -24.54
CA ASN A 336 -3.72 16.47 -24.99
C ASN A 336 -2.17 16.51 -24.99
N TYR A 337 -1.51 15.41 -24.58
CA TYR A 337 -0.06 15.29 -24.43
C TYR A 337 0.41 14.11 -25.27
N ARG A 338 0.78 14.42 -26.52
CA ARG A 338 0.97 13.43 -27.57
C ARG A 338 2.03 12.38 -27.24
N ASP A 339 3.21 12.85 -26.81
CA ASP A 339 4.36 11.97 -26.59
C ASP A 339 4.20 11.15 -25.29
N LEU A 340 3.65 11.78 -24.23
CA LEU A 340 3.27 11.09 -23.00
C LEU A 340 2.20 10.02 -23.26
N PHE A 341 1.14 10.37 -24.00
CA PHE A 341 0.09 9.42 -24.33
C PHE A 341 0.62 8.24 -25.15
N ALA A 342 1.44 8.51 -26.19
CA ALA A 342 2.04 7.49 -27.02
C ALA A 342 2.96 6.55 -26.19
N ALA A 343 3.78 7.12 -25.30
CA ALA A 343 4.67 6.37 -24.42
C ALA A 343 3.90 5.43 -23.46
N VAL A 344 2.85 5.95 -22.82
CA VAL A 344 2.03 5.17 -21.89
C VAL A 344 1.24 4.07 -22.61
N ASP A 345 0.62 4.36 -23.78
CA ASP A 345 -0.10 3.34 -24.58
C ASP A 345 0.84 2.29 -25.16
N ALA A 346 2.05 2.67 -25.64
CA ALA A 346 3.02 1.74 -26.19
C ALA A 346 3.52 0.73 -25.16
N THR A 347 3.70 1.17 -23.90
CA THR A 347 4.21 0.32 -22.82
C THR A 347 3.11 -0.47 -22.09
N ARG A 348 1.85 -0.21 -22.38
CA ARG A 348 0.72 -0.91 -21.76
C ARG A 348 0.56 -2.33 -22.31
N SER A 349 0.48 -3.34 -21.44
CA SER A 349 0.08 -4.69 -21.83
C SER A 349 -1.43 -4.78 -22.07
N ARG A 350 -1.84 -5.40 -23.18
CA ARG A 350 -3.24 -5.46 -23.64
C ARG A 350 -3.94 -6.77 -23.33
N LYS A 351 -3.18 -7.77 -22.88
CA LYS A 351 -3.67 -9.13 -22.61
C LYS A 351 -3.16 -9.62 -21.28
N ALA A 352 -3.93 -10.51 -20.63
CA ALA A 352 -3.52 -11.22 -19.43
C ALA A 352 -3.71 -12.72 -19.60
N ASP A 353 -2.71 -13.49 -19.16
CA ASP A 353 -2.81 -14.93 -18.96
C ASP A 353 -3.29 -15.19 -17.52
N VAL A 354 -4.49 -15.71 -17.40
CA VAL A 354 -5.13 -16.07 -16.14
C VAL A 354 -5.33 -17.59 -16.12
N LEU A 355 -4.47 -18.29 -15.39
CA LEU A 355 -4.48 -19.76 -15.30
C LEU A 355 -4.47 -20.48 -16.67
N GLY A 356 -3.66 -19.97 -17.61
CA GLY A 356 -3.55 -20.54 -18.97
C GLY A 356 -4.61 -20.05 -19.97
N LYS A 357 -5.54 -19.18 -19.53
CA LYS A 357 -6.53 -18.54 -20.40
C LYS A 357 -6.16 -17.10 -20.66
N THR A 358 -5.90 -16.76 -21.92
CA THR A 358 -5.62 -15.38 -22.31
C THR A 358 -6.92 -14.57 -22.45
N ILE A 359 -6.99 -13.44 -21.77
CA ILE A 359 -8.09 -12.47 -21.84
C ILE A 359 -7.57 -11.11 -22.32
N ARG A 360 -8.41 -10.33 -22.99
CA ARG A 360 -8.12 -8.96 -23.39
C ARG A 360 -8.49 -8.01 -22.24
N LEU A 361 -7.60 -7.07 -21.91
CA LEU A 361 -7.78 -6.13 -20.81
C LEU A 361 -8.49 -4.84 -21.25
N ALA A 362 -9.53 -4.46 -20.52
CA ALA A 362 -10.17 -3.14 -20.57
C ALA A 362 -9.54 -2.17 -19.58
N LYS A 363 -9.15 -2.66 -18.39
CA LYS A 363 -8.37 -1.87 -17.43
C LYS A 363 -7.04 -1.40 -18.02
N PHE A 364 -6.53 -0.30 -17.51
CA PHE A 364 -5.24 0.24 -17.95
C PHE A 364 -4.09 -0.70 -17.64
N ALA A 365 -3.95 -1.07 -16.39
CA ALA A 365 -2.91 -1.94 -15.88
C ALA A 365 -3.41 -2.69 -14.64
N SER A 366 -2.60 -3.59 -14.10
CA SER A 366 -2.86 -4.27 -12.84
C SER A 366 -1.67 -4.11 -11.91
N MET A 367 -1.82 -4.49 -10.65
CA MET A 367 -0.73 -4.53 -9.70
C MET A 367 0.43 -5.38 -10.24
N GLY A 368 1.57 -4.75 -10.52
CA GLY A 368 2.76 -5.35 -11.16
C GLY A 368 3.32 -4.51 -12.28
N SER A 369 2.50 -3.71 -12.98
CA SER A 369 2.98 -2.67 -13.89
C SER A 369 3.56 -1.50 -13.09
N ALA A 370 4.68 -0.94 -13.57
CA ALA A 370 5.36 0.16 -12.88
C ALA A 370 4.55 1.47 -12.87
N THR A 371 3.75 1.71 -13.91
CA THR A 371 2.98 2.94 -14.07
C THR A 371 1.61 2.91 -13.41
N THR A 372 1.20 1.77 -12.83
CA THR A 372 -0.13 1.61 -12.22
C THR A 372 -0.38 2.64 -11.13
N PHE A 373 0.47 2.69 -10.12
CA PHE A 373 0.26 3.52 -8.93
C PHE A 373 0.14 5.03 -9.23
N PRO A 374 1.07 5.68 -9.97
CA PRO A 374 0.94 7.10 -10.26
C PRO A 374 -0.25 7.42 -11.16
N VAL A 375 -0.57 6.56 -12.12
CA VAL A 375 -1.73 6.78 -13.01
C VAL A 375 -3.05 6.62 -12.26
N GLU A 376 -3.15 5.62 -11.39
CA GLU A 376 -4.30 5.42 -10.51
C GLU A 376 -4.56 6.66 -9.65
N ALA A 377 -3.53 7.18 -9.00
CA ALA A 377 -3.64 8.37 -8.15
C ALA A 377 -4.06 9.64 -8.93
N LEU A 378 -3.55 9.82 -10.16
CA LEU A 378 -3.94 10.94 -11.03
C LEU A 378 -5.40 10.85 -11.49
N VAL A 379 -5.85 9.66 -11.88
CA VAL A 379 -7.23 9.42 -12.31
C VAL A 379 -8.18 9.62 -11.14
N SER A 380 -7.93 8.96 -10.00
CA SER A 380 -8.80 9.08 -8.82
C SER A 380 -8.85 10.50 -8.28
N CYS A 381 -7.72 11.23 -8.22
CA CYS A 381 -7.69 12.63 -7.83
C CYS A 381 -8.51 13.52 -8.80
N THR A 382 -8.46 13.26 -10.10
CA THR A 382 -9.28 13.98 -11.08
C THR A 382 -10.78 13.79 -10.81
N VAL A 383 -11.21 12.55 -10.55
CA VAL A 383 -12.61 12.23 -10.23
C VAL A 383 -13.01 12.81 -8.87
N VAL A 384 -12.11 12.81 -7.88
CA VAL A 384 -12.33 13.49 -6.58
C VAL A 384 -12.65 14.95 -6.78
N PHE A 385 -11.88 15.69 -7.59
CA PHE A 385 -12.17 17.10 -7.86
C PHE A 385 -13.44 17.33 -8.68
N MET A 386 -13.86 16.37 -9.50
CA MET A 386 -15.18 16.41 -10.14
C MET A 386 -16.30 16.29 -9.10
N GLY A 387 -16.17 15.40 -8.12
CA GLY A 387 -17.11 15.28 -7.01
C GLY A 387 -17.15 16.52 -6.13
N ILE A 388 -15.98 17.11 -5.82
CA ILE A 388 -15.88 18.39 -5.09
C ILE A 388 -16.55 19.51 -5.88
N GLU A 389 -16.36 19.61 -7.18
CA GLU A 389 -17.04 20.62 -8.03
C GLU A 389 -18.56 20.51 -7.92
N ARG A 390 -19.08 19.28 -7.92
CA ARG A 390 -20.51 19.02 -7.76
C ARG A 390 -21.00 19.40 -6.36
N GLY A 391 -20.22 19.05 -5.33
CA GLY A 391 -20.52 19.42 -3.95
C GLY A 391 -20.45 20.93 -3.70
N ALA A 392 -19.44 21.60 -4.24
CA ALA A 392 -19.27 23.04 -4.12
C ALA A 392 -20.42 23.85 -4.75
N ALA A 393 -21.09 23.30 -5.75
CA ALA A 393 -22.30 23.89 -6.30
C ALA A 393 -23.50 23.82 -5.33
N VAL A 394 -23.47 22.93 -4.35
CA VAL A 394 -24.56 22.70 -3.36
C VAL A 394 -24.23 23.34 -2.01
N VAL A 395 -23.03 23.07 -1.47
CA VAL A 395 -22.65 23.49 -0.10
C VAL A 395 -21.69 24.68 -0.07
N GLY A 396 -21.24 25.16 -1.24
CA GLY A 396 -20.23 26.23 -1.35
C GLY A 396 -18.80 25.71 -1.26
N LEU A 397 -17.83 26.62 -1.42
CA LEU A 397 -16.41 26.35 -1.13
C LEU A 397 -16.05 26.94 0.23
N PRO A 398 -15.05 26.39 0.94
CA PRO A 398 -14.54 26.99 2.16
C PRO A 398 -14.17 28.45 1.90
N CYS A 399 -14.70 29.39 2.67
CA CYS A 399 -14.35 30.81 2.54
C CYS A 399 -12.84 30.99 2.83
N PRO A 400 -12.08 31.61 1.95
CA PRO A 400 -10.78 32.12 2.32
C PRO A 400 -11.00 33.32 3.24
N GLY A 401 -10.68 33.19 4.53
CA GLY A 401 -10.63 34.20 5.57
C GLY A 401 -11.48 35.49 5.48
N PRO A 402 -11.61 36.27 6.55
CA PRO A 402 -12.52 37.41 6.64
C PRO A 402 -12.22 38.58 5.71
N ASP A 403 -11.13 38.56 4.94
CA ASP A 403 -10.72 39.67 4.05
C ASP A 403 -11.12 39.51 2.58
N SER A 404 -11.87 38.46 2.21
CA SER A 404 -12.31 38.31 0.82
C SER A 404 -13.68 38.99 0.60
N THR A 405 -13.69 40.11 -0.10
CA THR A 405 -14.90 40.72 -0.70
C THR A 405 -15.47 39.75 -1.73
N LEU A 406 -16.38 38.89 -1.32
CA LEU A 406 -17.06 37.93 -2.20
C LEU A 406 -18.23 38.63 -2.89
N ASP A 407 -18.21 38.59 -4.21
CA ASP A 407 -19.27 39.08 -5.09
C ASP A 407 -20.49 38.14 -5.00
N TRP A 408 -21.52 38.51 -4.29
CA TRP A 408 -22.71 37.73 -3.97
C TRP A 408 -23.60 37.43 -5.20
N GLU A 409 -23.38 38.09 -6.35
CA GLU A 409 -24.19 37.94 -7.56
C GLU A 409 -23.83 36.69 -8.41
N ARG A 410 -22.89 35.87 -7.99
CA ARG A 410 -22.40 34.70 -8.75
C ARG A 410 -23.07 33.34 -8.44
N TRP A 411 -24.12 33.30 -7.63
CA TRP A 411 -24.68 32.03 -7.10
C TRP A 411 -25.62 31.27 -8.06
N ASP A 412 -26.04 31.84 -9.18
CA ASP A 412 -27.07 31.28 -10.07
C ASP A 412 -26.56 30.39 -11.23
N ARG A 413 -25.25 30.07 -11.30
CA ARG A 413 -24.72 29.16 -12.33
C ARG A 413 -23.97 28.01 -11.72
N PRO A 414 -24.04 26.77 -12.29
CA PRO A 414 -23.21 25.68 -11.84
C PRO A 414 -21.73 26.09 -11.89
N ARG A 415 -21.16 26.31 -10.72
CA ARG A 415 -19.80 26.85 -10.55
C ARG A 415 -18.79 25.83 -11.01
N ARG A 416 -18.03 26.13 -12.05
CA ARG A 416 -16.85 25.33 -12.43
C ARG A 416 -15.68 25.72 -11.56
N LEU A 417 -14.95 24.71 -11.05
CA LEU A 417 -13.73 24.95 -10.29
C LEU A 417 -12.69 25.67 -11.15
N THR A 418 -12.04 26.66 -10.53
CA THR A 418 -10.87 27.37 -11.08
C THR A 418 -9.59 26.89 -10.38
N ARG A 419 -8.43 27.23 -10.94
CA ARG A 419 -7.15 26.94 -10.30
C ARG A 419 -7.05 27.55 -8.90
N ARG A 420 -7.62 28.75 -8.70
CA ARG A 420 -7.67 29.41 -7.39
C ARG A 420 -8.48 28.59 -6.37
N ASP A 421 -9.61 28.03 -6.79
CA ASP A 421 -10.43 27.19 -5.92
C ASP A 421 -9.65 25.93 -5.48
N VAL A 422 -8.89 25.32 -6.39
CA VAL A 422 -8.03 24.17 -6.03
C VAL A 422 -6.95 24.57 -5.03
N TYR A 423 -6.36 25.77 -5.15
CA TYR A 423 -5.39 26.24 -4.16
C TYR A 423 -5.97 26.38 -2.75
N THR A 424 -7.25 26.72 -2.59
CA THR A 424 -7.89 26.77 -1.27
C THR A 424 -8.11 25.40 -0.64
N LEU A 425 -8.07 24.35 -1.45
CA LEU A 425 -8.24 22.96 -1.02
C LEU A 425 -6.90 22.21 -0.80
N LEU A 426 -5.76 22.84 -1.13
CA LEU A 426 -4.45 22.26 -0.80
C LEU A 426 -4.32 22.07 0.71
N GLY A 427 -3.76 20.94 1.10
CA GLY A 427 -3.68 20.55 2.52
C GLY A 427 -4.98 19.99 3.11
N GLN A 428 -6.08 19.90 2.33
CA GLN A 428 -7.34 19.29 2.73
C GLN A 428 -7.74 18.12 1.82
N VAL A 429 -7.33 18.14 0.57
CA VAL A 429 -7.55 17.06 -0.42
C VAL A 429 -6.23 16.39 -0.72
N ARG A 430 -6.19 15.07 -0.57
CA ARG A 430 -4.99 14.30 -0.89
C ARG A 430 -5.29 12.88 -1.30
N VAL A 431 -4.52 12.38 -2.27
CA VAL A 431 -4.64 11.03 -2.80
C VAL A 431 -3.30 10.31 -2.73
N TYR A 432 -3.29 9.09 -2.19
CA TYR A 432 -2.16 8.18 -2.19
C TYR A 432 -2.63 6.80 -2.66
N GLY A 433 -2.58 6.56 -3.98
CA GLY A 433 -3.15 5.35 -4.57
C GLY A 433 -4.66 5.24 -4.32
N ASP A 434 -5.05 4.24 -3.53
CA ASP A 434 -6.43 3.96 -3.12
C ASP A 434 -6.89 4.72 -1.85
N ASP A 435 -5.95 5.34 -1.13
CA ASP A 435 -6.22 6.16 0.06
C ASP A 435 -6.53 7.61 -0.32
N ILE A 436 -7.77 8.04 -0.11
CA ILE A 436 -8.27 9.37 -0.48
C ILE A 436 -8.69 10.14 0.78
N ILE A 437 -8.28 11.39 0.90
CA ILE A 437 -8.71 12.32 1.94
C ILE A 437 -9.36 13.53 1.29
N VAL A 438 -10.53 13.92 1.82
CA VAL A 438 -11.31 15.06 1.34
C VAL A 438 -12.00 15.76 2.51
N PRO A 439 -12.39 17.06 2.41
CA PRO A 439 -13.27 17.67 3.38
C PRO A 439 -14.56 16.86 3.56
N ALA A 440 -14.98 16.66 4.80
CA ALA A 440 -16.10 15.76 5.13
C ALA A 440 -17.41 16.16 4.44
N GLU A 441 -17.62 17.44 4.21
CA GLU A 441 -18.79 18.00 3.52
C GLU A 441 -18.92 17.58 2.04
N TYR A 442 -17.79 17.23 1.38
CA TYR A 442 -17.79 16.76 0.00
C TYR A 442 -17.76 15.24 -0.13
N ALA A 443 -17.58 14.49 0.97
CA ALA A 443 -17.31 13.07 0.94
C ALA A 443 -18.40 12.25 0.21
N GLU A 444 -19.67 12.62 0.34
CA GLU A 444 -20.78 11.93 -0.34
C GLU A 444 -20.74 12.20 -1.84
N PHE A 445 -20.59 13.47 -2.26
CA PHE A 445 -20.49 13.84 -3.68
C PHE A 445 -19.29 13.19 -4.36
N VAL A 446 -18.17 13.09 -3.65
CA VAL A 446 -16.97 12.40 -4.14
C VAL A 446 -17.21 10.89 -4.26
N THR A 447 -17.89 10.27 -3.28
CA THR A 447 -18.25 8.86 -3.32
C THR A 447 -19.10 8.53 -4.55
N GLU A 448 -20.18 9.30 -4.76
CA GLU A 448 -21.06 9.10 -5.90
C GLU A 448 -20.35 9.34 -7.26
N GLU A 449 -19.46 10.33 -7.33
CA GLU A 449 -18.69 10.60 -8.55
C GLU A 449 -17.71 9.44 -8.84
N LEU A 450 -16.96 8.97 -7.84
CA LEU A 450 -16.08 7.80 -7.97
C LEU A 450 -16.84 6.56 -8.46
N GLU A 451 -18.02 6.29 -7.89
CA GLU A 451 -18.84 5.14 -8.29
C GLU A 451 -19.40 5.31 -9.72
N SER A 452 -19.73 6.52 -10.14
CA SER A 452 -20.17 6.83 -11.51
C SER A 452 -19.07 6.58 -12.55
N PHE A 453 -17.80 6.66 -12.14
CA PHE A 453 -16.63 6.37 -12.96
C PHE A 453 -16.17 4.88 -12.84
N GLY A 454 -16.97 4.01 -12.22
CA GLY A 454 -16.70 2.58 -12.11
C GLY A 454 -15.75 2.19 -10.99
N PHE A 455 -15.32 3.13 -10.15
CA PHE A 455 -14.64 2.81 -8.91
C PHE A 455 -15.62 2.22 -7.89
N LYS A 456 -15.10 1.54 -6.89
CA LYS A 456 -15.91 0.96 -5.82
C LYS A 456 -15.40 1.44 -4.48
N VAL A 457 -16.14 2.32 -3.84
CA VAL A 457 -15.79 2.80 -2.51
C VAL A 457 -16.01 1.71 -1.47
N ASN A 458 -15.01 1.45 -0.66
CA ASN A 458 -15.06 0.45 0.41
C ASN A 458 -15.70 1.04 1.67
N LEU A 459 -17.00 0.94 1.77
CA LEU A 459 -17.77 1.52 2.89
C LEU A 459 -17.33 1.02 4.28
N HIS A 460 -16.64 -0.13 4.37
CA HIS A 460 -16.13 -0.65 5.64
C HIS A 460 -14.79 -0.04 6.07
N LYS A 461 -14.15 0.69 5.18
CA LYS A 461 -12.87 1.36 5.42
C LYS A 461 -12.93 2.86 5.08
N SER A 462 -14.11 3.34 4.75
CA SER A 462 -14.35 4.76 4.48
C SER A 462 -15.09 5.38 5.66
N PHE A 463 -14.52 6.44 6.21
CA PHE A 463 -15.02 7.13 7.39
C PHE A 463 -15.36 8.57 7.00
N ARG A 464 -16.65 8.81 6.80
CA ARG A 464 -17.20 10.05 6.22
C ARG A 464 -17.94 10.90 7.23
N ASN A 465 -18.50 10.24 8.26
CA ASN A 465 -19.33 10.93 9.22
C ASN A 465 -18.51 11.89 10.09
N HIS A 466 -18.93 13.13 10.11
CA HIS A 466 -18.33 14.19 10.90
C HIS A 466 -18.28 13.89 12.41
N SER A 467 -19.24 13.14 12.92
CA SER A 467 -19.34 12.79 14.34
C SER A 467 -18.52 11.55 14.74
N SER A 468 -18.11 10.70 13.80
CA SER A 468 -17.49 9.41 14.13
C SER A 468 -16.09 9.52 14.74
N ARG A 469 -15.36 10.59 14.43
CA ARG A 469 -14.02 10.87 14.95
C ARG A 469 -13.01 9.71 14.77
N PHE A 470 -13.32 8.70 13.99
CA PHE A 470 -12.38 7.65 13.58
C PHE A 470 -11.95 7.89 12.14
N ARG A 471 -10.64 7.78 11.85
CA ARG A 471 -10.08 7.93 10.51
C ARG A 471 -8.95 6.93 10.30
N GLU A 472 -8.91 6.33 9.09
CA GLU A 472 -7.82 5.46 8.64
C GLU A 472 -7.26 6.02 7.32
N SER A 473 -5.94 6.13 7.19
CA SER A 473 -5.26 6.33 5.90
C SER A 473 -3.83 5.84 5.94
N CYS A 474 -3.39 5.23 4.85
CA CYS A 474 -2.02 4.69 4.71
C CYS A 474 -1.60 3.78 5.88
N GLY A 475 -2.56 2.98 6.38
CA GLY A 475 -2.35 2.02 7.44
C GLY A 475 -2.17 2.61 8.84
N ALA A 476 -2.34 3.92 9.01
CA ALA A 476 -2.42 4.58 10.31
C ALA A 476 -3.87 4.85 10.68
N GLU A 477 -4.22 4.60 11.93
CA GLU A 477 -5.59 4.61 12.43
C GLU A 477 -5.68 5.57 13.63
N TYR A 478 -6.60 6.54 13.56
CA TYR A 478 -6.73 7.58 14.58
C TYR A 478 -8.16 7.67 15.09
N PHE A 479 -8.29 7.93 16.39
CA PHE A 479 -9.56 8.22 17.02
C PHE A 479 -9.41 9.45 17.94
N ARG A 480 -10.17 10.50 17.67
CA ARG A 480 -10.11 11.78 18.42
C ARG A 480 -8.70 12.38 18.51
N GLY A 481 -7.92 12.25 17.44
CA GLY A 481 -6.54 12.72 17.37
C GLY A 481 -5.50 11.80 18.00
N VAL A 482 -5.94 10.72 18.67
CA VAL A 482 -5.05 9.71 19.29
C VAL A 482 -4.77 8.60 18.28
N ASP A 483 -3.51 8.18 18.18
CA ASP A 483 -3.11 7.05 17.35
C ASP A 483 -3.55 5.72 17.99
N VAL A 484 -4.49 5.03 17.34
CA VAL A 484 -5.04 3.73 17.73
C VAL A 484 -4.64 2.62 16.76
N SER A 485 -3.57 2.84 16.00
CA SER A 485 -3.03 1.84 15.05
C SER A 485 -2.52 0.61 15.81
N VAL A 486 -2.83 -0.58 15.31
CA VAL A 486 -2.56 -1.83 16.00
C VAL A 486 -1.29 -2.52 15.51
N VAL A 487 -0.62 -3.19 16.43
CA VAL A 487 0.49 -4.11 16.10
C VAL A 487 -0.09 -5.42 15.58
N ARG A 488 0.47 -5.93 14.47
CA ARG A 488 -0.03 -7.15 13.81
C ARG A 488 1.05 -8.22 13.70
N CYS A 489 0.73 -9.42 14.14
CA CYS A 489 1.56 -10.61 13.90
C CYS A 489 1.43 -11.00 12.40
N ARG A 490 2.53 -10.92 11.65
CA ARG A 490 2.54 -11.16 10.21
C ARG A 490 2.91 -12.57 9.82
N LYS A 491 3.75 -13.24 10.64
CA LYS A 491 4.21 -14.61 10.38
C LYS A 491 3.96 -15.50 11.60
N VAL A 492 3.95 -16.79 11.37
CA VAL A 492 3.96 -17.77 12.47
C VAL A 492 5.23 -17.60 13.30
N LEU A 493 5.16 -17.93 14.60
CA LEU A 493 6.32 -17.82 15.47
C LEU A 493 7.38 -18.86 15.06
N PRO A 494 8.68 -18.49 15.06
CA PRO A 494 9.77 -19.38 14.67
C PRO A 494 9.90 -20.56 15.64
N LYS A 495 10.23 -21.72 15.11
CA LYS A 495 10.50 -22.92 15.89
C LYS A 495 12.00 -23.21 16.01
N SER A 496 12.78 -22.70 15.08
CA SER A 496 14.22 -22.93 14.98
C SER A 496 14.94 -21.72 14.38
N ARG A 497 16.26 -21.69 14.45
CA ARG A 497 17.10 -20.69 13.79
C ARG A 497 17.07 -20.77 12.26
N ALA A 498 16.57 -21.85 11.70
CA ALA A 498 16.43 -22.02 10.25
C ALA A 498 15.22 -21.26 9.70
N ASP A 499 14.24 -20.95 10.54
CA ASP A 499 13.02 -20.20 10.19
C ASP A 499 13.33 -18.68 10.17
N VAL A 500 14.23 -18.28 9.27
CA VAL A 500 14.82 -16.93 9.28
C VAL A 500 13.78 -15.83 9.06
N PRO A 501 12.88 -15.90 8.06
CA PRO A 501 11.86 -14.88 7.87
C PRO A 501 10.87 -14.77 9.04
N GLU A 502 10.56 -15.87 9.71
CA GLU A 502 9.72 -15.93 10.90
C GLU A 502 10.43 -15.30 12.09
N LEU A 503 11.75 -15.53 12.20
CA LEU A 503 12.57 -14.96 13.26
C LEU A 503 12.72 -13.45 13.12
N GLU A 504 12.99 -12.95 11.92
CA GLU A 504 12.99 -11.50 11.63
C GLU A 504 11.65 -10.87 12.00
N SER A 505 10.56 -11.47 11.54
CA SER A 505 9.20 -10.98 11.85
C SER A 505 8.86 -11.05 13.34
N ALA A 506 9.39 -12.03 14.09
CA ALA A 506 9.19 -12.13 15.54
C ALA A 506 9.94 -11.01 16.29
N VAL A 507 11.16 -10.67 15.85
CA VAL A 507 11.93 -9.54 16.41
C VAL A 507 11.25 -8.22 16.13
N GLU A 508 10.79 -7.98 14.91
CA GLU A 508 9.99 -6.78 14.55
C GLU A 508 8.72 -6.69 15.40
N LEU A 509 7.96 -7.79 15.50
CA LEU A 509 6.73 -7.85 16.30
C LEU A 509 7.02 -7.47 17.76
N ARG A 510 8.07 -8.04 18.37
CA ARG A 510 8.48 -7.72 19.73
C ARG A 510 8.79 -6.22 19.90
N ASN A 511 9.53 -5.63 18.96
CA ASN A 511 9.92 -4.24 19.03
C ASN A 511 8.70 -3.31 18.83
N HIS A 512 7.77 -3.63 17.94
CA HIS A 512 6.52 -2.90 17.80
C HIS A 512 5.64 -2.97 19.06
N LEU A 513 5.54 -4.15 19.72
CA LEU A 513 4.85 -4.28 21.01
C LEU A 513 5.47 -3.37 22.06
N PHE A 514 6.80 -3.32 22.15
CA PHE A 514 7.53 -2.45 23.06
C PHE A 514 7.21 -0.96 22.82
N HIS A 515 7.29 -0.49 21.57
CA HIS A 515 7.00 0.91 21.23
C HIS A 515 5.53 1.29 21.44
N ARG A 516 4.64 0.31 21.47
CA ARG A 516 3.21 0.51 21.82
C ARG A 516 2.92 0.44 23.32
N GLY A 517 3.93 0.27 24.17
CA GLY A 517 3.76 0.16 25.61
C GLY A 517 3.16 -1.18 26.06
N LEU A 518 3.19 -2.20 25.20
CA LEU A 518 2.74 -3.56 25.48
C LEU A 518 3.92 -4.40 25.99
N LEU A 519 4.43 -4.01 27.17
CA LEU A 519 5.70 -4.49 27.71
C LEU A 519 5.65 -5.96 28.14
N ARG A 520 4.56 -6.42 28.78
CA ARG A 520 4.39 -7.82 29.19
C ARG A 520 4.35 -8.75 27.96
N SER A 521 3.72 -8.29 26.89
CA SER A 521 3.68 -9.02 25.62
C SER A 521 5.05 -9.04 24.94
N ALA A 522 5.82 -7.95 25.01
CA ALA A 522 7.19 -7.88 24.54
C ALA A 522 8.12 -8.81 25.31
N ASP A 523 8.05 -8.83 26.66
CA ASP A 523 8.83 -9.72 27.53
C ASP A 523 8.52 -11.19 27.25
N TRP A 524 7.26 -11.53 27.00
CA TRP A 524 6.87 -12.89 26.59
C TRP A 524 7.52 -13.30 25.27
N MET A 525 7.69 -12.37 24.34
CA MET A 525 8.41 -12.61 23.08
C MET A 525 9.92 -12.75 23.31
N ASP A 526 10.50 -11.94 24.20
CA ASP A 526 11.91 -12.00 24.57
C ASP A 526 12.32 -13.41 25.00
N GLU A 527 11.60 -14.02 25.95
CA GLU A 527 11.86 -15.38 26.41
C GLU A 527 11.90 -16.44 25.29
N ARG A 528 11.13 -16.25 24.23
CA ARG A 528 11.05 -17.19 23.11
C ARG A 528 12.16 -16.99 22.09
N ILE A 529 12.47 -15.74 21.79
CA ILE A 529 13.54 -15.40 20.85
C ILE A 529 14.90 -15.79 21.46
N GLU A 530 15.12 -15.54 22.75
CA GLU A 530 16.36 -15.91 23.47
C GLU A 530 16.66 -17.40 23.47
N ARG A 531 15.63 -18.27 23.41
CA ARG A 531 15.83 -19.72 23.25
C ARG A 531 16.41 -20.12 21.89
N LEU A 532 16.29 -19.24 20.89
CA LEU A 532 16.72 -19.52 19.51
C LEU A 532 18.04 -18.84 19.17
N ILE A 533 18.22 -17.58 19.59
CA ILE A 533 19.38 -16.76 19.27
C ILE A 533 19.80 -15.91 20.47
N PRO A 534 21.08 -15.46 20.56
CA PRO A 534 21.44 -14.34 21.43
C PRO A 534 20.62 -13.11 21.03
N PHE A 535 19.91 -12.53 22.00
CA PHE A 535 18.96 -11.43 21.77
C PHE A 535 19.30 -10.23 22.65
N PRO A 536 20.38 -9.47 22.30
CA PRO A 536 20.84 -8.34 23.07
C PRO A 536 19.97 -7.12 22.87
N PHE A 537 20.13 -6.13 23.76
CA PHE A 537 19.65 -4.77 23.51
C PHE A 537 20.47 -4.14 22.38
N VAL A 538 19.77 -3.42 21.48
CA VAL A 538 20.37 -2.71 20.36
C VAL A 538 19.83 -1.28 20.32
N GLU A 539 20.62 -0.37 19.78
CA GLU A 539 20.19 1.00 19.56
C GLU A 539 19.17 1.07 18.43
N TRP A 540 18.28 2.04 18.51
CA TRP A 540 17.22 2.25 17.55
C TRP A 540 17.00 3.74 17.30
N ALA A 541 16.43 4.07 16.17
CA ALA A 541 16.07 5.43 15.78
C ALA A 541 14.70 5.42 15.05
N TRP A 542 14.04 6.57 15.08
CA TRP A 542 12.87 6.78 14.24
C TRP A 542 13.33 7.06 12.79
N ASP A 543 12.85 6.30 11.84
CA ASP A 543 13.07 6.54 10.41
C ASP A 543 11.86 7.27 9.81
N GLU A 544 12.08 8.51 9.38
CA GLU A 544 11.02 9.33 8.78
C GLU A 544 10.53 8.77 7.44
N THR A 545 11.37 8.05 6.70
CA THR A 545 11.00 7.45 5.41
C THR A 545 10.15 6.20 5.61
N ALA A 546 10.59 5.32 6.49
CA ALA A 546 9.85 4.11 6.86
C ALA A 546 8.62 4.40 7.73
N GLN A 547 8.61 5.55 8.43
CA GLN A 547 7.64 5.91 9.46
C GLN A 547 7.55 4.84 10.56
N ASP A 548 8.72 4.35 10.97
CA ASP A 548 8.86 3.27 11.94
C ASP A 548 10.16 3.38 12.75
N TYR A 549 10.24 2.63 13.84
CA TYR A 549 11.44 2.51 14.66
C TYR A 549 12.33 1.40 14.10
N ILE A 550 13.51 1.77 13.65
CA ILE A 550 14.48 0.83 13.07
C ILE A 550 15.70 0.64 13.97
N SER A 551 16.23 -0.56 14.00
CA SER A 551 17.52 -0.84 14.65
C SER A 551 18.66 -0.21 13.85
N THR A 552 19.56 0.48 14.52
CA THR A 552 20.79 1.04 13.90
C THR A 552 21.91 -0.01 13.81
N SER A 553 21.79 -1.11 14.56
CA SER A 553 22.68 -2.27 14.50
C SER A 553 22.20 -3.30 13.47
N PRO A 554 23.11 -4.02 12.80
CA PRO A 554 22.76 -5.15 11.93
C PRO A 554 22.26 -6.39 12.70
N VAL A 555 22.33 -6.36 14.03
CA VAL A 555 21.95 -7.47 14.91
C VAL A 555 20.44 -7.55 15.07
N LEU A 556 19.89 -8.75 14.98
CA LEU A 556 18.56 -9.03 15.48
C LEU A 556 18.53 -8.83 17.00
N GLY A 557 18.00 -7.71 17.45
CA GLY A 557 18.05 -7.30 18.85
C GLY A 557 16.76 -6.62 19.30
N ARG A 558 16.64 -6.46 20.61
CA ARG A 558 15.49 -5.84 21.25
C ARG A 558 15.73 -4.35 21.49
N HIS A 559 14.75 -3.56 21.19
CA HIS A 559 14.72 -2.14 21.52
C HIS A 559 14.49 -1.96 23.02
N SER A 560 15.16 -0.95 23.61
CA SER A 560 15.02 -0.59 25.02
C SER A 560 15.23 0.92 25.19
N TYR A 561 14.67 1.49 26.23
CA TYR A 561 15.00 2.84 26.70
C TYR A 561 16.23 2.85 27.61
N LEU A 562 16.71 1.68 28.01
CA LEU A 562 17.94 1.54 28.78
C LEU A 562 19.15 1.59 27.85
N PRO A 563 20.29 2.09 28.33
CA PRO A 563 21.54 2.10 27.56
C PRO A 563 21.94 0.67 27.15
N CYS A 564 22.40 0.55 25.91
CA CYS A 564 22.93 -0.72 25.40
C CYS A 564 24.35 -0.93 25.89
N GLU A 565 24.62 -2.11 26.51
CA GLU A 565 25.94 -2.45 27.02
C GLU A 565 26.76 -3.22 25.97
N ALA A 566 27.98 -2.76 25.75
CA ALA A 566 28.94 -3.47 24.91
C ALA A 566 29.52 -4.68 25.65
N GLY A 567 29.47 -5.86 25.03
CA GLY A 567 30.11 -7.06 25.57
C GLY A 567 31.63 -7.07 25.39
N LYS A 568 32.14 -6.35 24.39
CA LYS A 568 33.57 -6.10 24.15
C LYS A 568 33.76 -4.92 23.18
N HIS A 569 35.04 -4.50 23.00
CA HIS A 569 35.42 -3.49 22.01
C HIS A 569 36.27 -4.12 20.90
N ASP A 570 36.05 -3.63 19.67
CA ASP A 570 36.93 -3.94 18.53
C ASP A 570 38.31 -3.32 18.76
N ARG A 571 39.37 -4.11 18.69
CA ARG A 571 40.75 -3.63 18.96
C ARG A 571 41.27 -2.68 17.89
N TRP A 572 40.78 -2.79 16.66
CA TRP A 572 41.27 -2.04 15.51
C TRP A 572 40.41 -0.81 15.22
N LEU A 573 39.10 -0.94 15.36
CA LEU A 573 38.16 0.14 15.04
C LEU A 573 37.65 0.89 16.28
N HIS A 574 38.12 0.49 17.49
CA HIS A 574 37.75 1.08 18.79
C HIS A 574 36.23 1.26 19.00
N ARG A 575 35.42 0.41 18.38
CA ARG A 575 33.96 0.47 18.45
C ARG A 575 33.38 -0.60 19.38
N PRO A 576 32.25 -0.30 20.05
CA PRO A 576 31.58 -1.25 20.91
C PRO A 576 30.96 -2.39 20.09
N LEU A 577 31.12 -3.63 20.57
CA LEU A 577 30.57 -4.85 19.96
C LEU A 577 29.63 -5.56 20.91
N VAL A 578 28.56 -6.11 20.35
CA VAL A 578 27.61 -6.96 21.05
C VAL A 578 27.59 -8.35 20.44
N LYS A 579 27.40 -9.38 21.28
CA LYS A 579 27.19 -10.76 20.80
C LYS A 579 25.76 -10.91 20.38
N GLY A 580 25.53 -11.17 19.10
CA GLY A 580 24.18 -11.27 18.55
C GLY A 580 24.11 -12.14 17.30
N ALA A 581 22.93 -12.15 16.71
CA ALA A 581 22.60 -12.87 15.50
C ALA A 581 22.33 -11.86 14.37
N VAL A 582 22.91 -12.12 13.20
CA VAL A 582 22.71 -11.30 11.98
C VAL A 582 22.15 -12.18 10.89
N VAL A 583 21.20 -11.67 10.12
CA VAL A 583 20.71 -12.34 8.91
C VAL A 583 21.67 -12.07 7.77
N VAL A 584 22.20 -13.13 7.21
CA VAL A 584 23.07 -13.10 6.03
C VAL A 584 22.30 -13.65 4.85
N SER A 585 22.00 -12.78 3.92
CA SER A 585 21.29 -13.15 2.70
C SER A 585 22.29 -13.56 1.61
N LYS A 586 21.97 -14.63 0.89
CA LYS A 586 22.71 -15.04 -0.30
C LYS A 586 21.95 -14.56 -1.53
N SER A 587 22.44 -13.50 -2.13
CA SER A 587 21.91 -13.04 -3.43
C SER A 587 22.26 -14.04 -4.53
N PRO A 588 21.39 -14.26 -5.51
CA PRO A 588 21.74 -15.04 -6.68
C PRO A 588 22.89 -14.33 -7.40
N ILE A 589 23.89 -15.12 -7.78
CA ILE A 589 25.03 -14.65 -8.56
C ILE A 589 24.75 -14.95 -10.02
N CYS A 590 24.74 -13.93 -10.88
CA CYS A 590 24.71 -14.12 -12.33
C CYS A 590 26.10 -14.38 -12.86
N ARG A 591 26.22 -15.36 -13.76
CA ARG A 591 27.44 -15.55 -14.52
C ARG A 591 27.71 -14.34 -15.41
N LEU A 592 29.00 -14.00 -15.56
CA LEU A 592 29.46 -12.87 -16.38
C LEU A 592 29.81 -13.27 -17.84
N ASP A 593 29.62 -14.54 -18.19
CA ASP A 593 30.01 -15.15 -19.47
C ASP A 593 28.99 -14.97 -20.59
N GLY A 594 27.89 -14.25 -20.35
CA GLY A 594 26.79 -14.10 -21.30
C GLY A 594 26.59 -12.69 -21.84
N ILE A 595 25.93 -12.58 -23.02
CA ILE A 595 25.56 -11.31 -23.65
C ILE A 595 24.81 -10.39 -22.68
N GLY A 596 23.91 -10.92 -21.83
CA GLY A 596 23.16 -10.13 -20.86
C GLY A 596 24.03 -9.42 -19.83
N ALA A 597 25.14 -9.99 -19.38
CA ALA A 597 26.10 -9.34 -18.50
C ALA A 597 26.84 -8.20 -19.22
N LEU A 598 27.24 -8.43 -20.45
CA LEU A 598 27.89 -7.44 -21.29
C LEU A 598 26.94 -6.26 -21.60
N MET A 599 25.70 -6.54 -21.95
CA MET A 599 24.67 -5.51 -22.15
C MET A 599 24.43 -4.68 -20.89
N LYS A 600 24.32 -5.33 -19.72
CA LYS A 600 24.20 -4.63 -18.45
C LYS A 600 25.39 -3.70 -18.18
N PHE A 601 26.60 -4.14 -18.49
CA PHE A 601 27.80 -3.32 -18.36
C PHE A 601 27.71 -2.04 -19.21
N PHE A 602 27.43 -2.17 -20.50
CA PHE A 602 27.36 -1.02 -21.40
C PHE A 602 26.19 -0.08 -21.05
N LEU A 603 25.00 -0.61 -20.72
CA LEU A 603 23.84 0.20 -20.34
C LEU A 603 24.02 0.94 -19.01
N LYS A 604 24.94 0.48 -18.14
CA LYS A 604 25.22 1.06 -16.83
C LYS A 604 26.54 1.86 -16.78
N ARG A 605 27.23 1.99 -17.88
CA ARG A 605 28.58 2.58 -17.94
C ARG A 605 28.64 4.06 -17.56
N GLY A 606 27.57 4.80 -17.69
CA GLY A 606 27.49 6.22 -17.31
C GLY A 606 26.99 6.48 -15.90
N ASP A 607 26.53 5.46 -15.20
CA ASP A 607 26.04 5.59 -13.82
C ASP A 607 27.21 5.78 -12.84
N THR A 608 26.91 6.26 -11.63
CA THR A 608 27.84 6.37 -10.49
C THR A 608 28.73 5.13 -10.34
N PRO A 609 29.93 5.22 -9.72
CA PRO A 609 30.91 4.14 -9.68
C PRO A 609 30.26 2.78 -9.40
N LEU A 610 30.45 1.84 -10.33
CA LEU A 610 29.87 0.49 -10.19
C LEU A 610 30.41 -0.16 -8.91
N GLU A 611 29.50 -0.57 -8.03
CA GLU A 611 29.90 -1.39 -6.88
C GLU A 611 30.60 -2.67 -7.37
N LYS A 612 31.59 -3.17 -6.61
CA LYS A 612 32.43 -4.31 -6.95
C LYS A 612 31.65 -5.50 -7.54
N ASP A 613 30.46 -5.78 -7.01
CA ASP A 613 29.65 -6.93 -7.40
C ASP A 613 28.45 -6.55 -8.29
N HIS A 614 28.43 -5.32 -8.84
CA HIS A 614 27.25 -4.80 -9.55
C HIS A 614 26.79 -5.70 -10.71
N LEU A 615 27.72 -6.21 -11.50
CA LEU A 615 27.38 -7.08 -12.64
C LEU A 615 26.93 -8.48 -12.21
N GLU A 616 27.44 -8.96 -11.09
CA GLU A 616 27.09 -10.30 -10.56
C GLU A 616 25.78 -10.28 -9.78
N ARG A 617 25.46 -9.18 -9.11
CA ARG A 617 24.22 -9.05 -8.34
C ARG A 617 23.00 -9.07 -9.24
N SER A 618 22.09 -9.96 -8.98
CA SER A 618 20.83 -9.99 -9.69
C SER A 618 19.70 -10.55 -8.85
N GLY A 619 18.62 -9.78 -8.78
CA GLY A 619 17.38 -10.22 -8.16
C GLY A 619 17.37 -10.15 -6.63
N ARG A 620 16.30 -10.69 -6.05
CA ARG A 620 16.12 -10.77 -4.59
C ARG A 620 16.92 -11.93 -4.02
N PRO A 621 17.36 -11.84 -2.75
CA PRO A 621 18.01 -12.97 -2.06
C PRO A 621 17.17 -14.24 -2.15
N GLN A 622 17.81 -15.36 -2.50
CA GLN A 622 17.13 -16.66 -2.65
C GLN A 622 17.13 -17.45 -1.35
N SER A 623 18.10 -17.20 -0.49
CA SER A 623 18.20 -17.86 0.82
C SER A 623 18.80 -16.91 1.83
N SER A 624 18.37 -17.04 3.06
CA SER A 624 18.92 -16.34 4.21
C SER A 624 19.28 -17.33 5.31
N ARG A 625 20.30 -17.00 6.10
CA ARG A 625 20.71 -17.76 7.26
C ARG A 625 21.09 -16.85 8.41
N VAL A 626 20.92 -17.32 9.62
CA VAL A 626 21.38 -16.64 10.82
C VAL A 626 22.85 -16.97 11.06
N LYS A 627 23.67 -15.94 11.27
CA LYS A 627 25.07 -16.05 11.70
C LYS A 627 25.22 -15.39 13.06
N ILE A 628 25.70 -16.17 14.04
CA ILE A 628 25.97 -15.67 15.40
C ILE A 628 27.42 -15.21 15.47
N GLY A 629 27.66 -14.05 16.05
CA GLY A 629 28.99 -13.46 16.16
C GLY A 629 29.01 -12.21 17.04
N TRP A 630 30.11 -11.46 16.94
CA TRP A 630 30.28 -10.15 17.55
C TRP A 630 30.14 -9.10 16.47
N TYR A 631 29.22 -8.16 16.67
CA TYR A 631 28.87 -7.17 15.68
C TYR A 631 28.81 -5.77 16.31
N PRO A 632 28.92 -4.69 15.52
CA PRO A 632 28.77 -3.34 16.02
C PRO A 632 27.42 -3.15 16.72
N LEU A 633 27.46 -2.37 17.81
CA LEU A 633 26.26 -1.97 18.53
C LEU A 633 25.44 -0.93 17.75
N ARG A 634 26.14 -0.14 16.92
CA ARG A 634 25.62 0.87 15.98
C ARG A 634 26.03 0.55 14.56
#